data_c2c1d98417f618337fe27c5fbccf51a9
#
_entry.id   c2c1d98417f618337fe27c5fbccf51a9
#
_cell.length_a   1.000
_cell.length_b   1.000
_cell.length_c   1.000
_cell.angle_alpha   90.00
_cell.angle_beta   90.00
_cell.angle_gamma   90.00
#
_symmetry.space_group_name_H-M   'P 1'
#
loop_
_entity.id
_entity.type
_entity.pdbx_description
1 polymer ?
#
loop_
_entity_poly.entity_id
_entity_poly.type
_entity_poly.pdbx_seq_one_letter_code
_entity_poly.pdbx_strand_id
1 'polypeptide(L)'
;EEPLPKPSAIPVHPTLDPEPELPLESKLSSPQHDDIRQQIQNLRQSLEQRQSALESSKSRLAHAQSLLKRLDNEYRSFELRLEKAGLNLTYDYARLLRQRLERLRSQTIASGLTQGISEQLSAAREEQLRLEEYEAIKDPDATAQVRLRQARQEVVIELHAVVTKHIDVLDEYYNTVVELQERFEAYQELLQQRLFWLPSAVRVDIHTIKELYQGTVWFVSAFQIKPFFDAMQNSLAERSIGIVMLLMTLVILLVRRRTMLTKLTESAEDVGNVSHDRFSNTLKALLLSFLLALPGVIALSTAALMLKEGNNFIAALSSGFSDAAFMTLLLGVLNSVARRNGLGERHFNWNGTTLAAIRKQIPMLLAVLLPVVIILPTMETPEGTIYSDSIGRLLFTVASLALAWFAYRVMTAVRQLAHDKAFLKVTQQLLVATPLLLAIASLWGYHYTAVELEGLMFISTCWLAFMMLLYYLALRSMSVRERRMTLKRLLEQRAAERKLAEAREAAENSGEGVPVTLNMPEMDLADISQQSKSLVRILAVVLSTYVLWIFWADVIPALQVFDNITLWTISTDIEGESSLPVTLGDLMLALLIGVGTFLAIRNLPGTLEVTILSHINLEPGAGYAITTLVTYFIVLIGLGAALAVIGLQWAKLQWLVAALGVGLGFGLQEIVANFVSGIILLFERPIRVGDTVTIGETTGTVSRIRIRATTLVDWDRKEQIIPNKTFVTQDLTNWTLSDPITRVIIRVGVAYGSDVDQVRDILHEVVVNNE
;
A
#
# COMPACT_ATOMS: atom_id res chain seq x y z
N GLU A 1 24.82 28.37 10.58
CA GLU A 1 24.30 29.10 9.41
C GLU A 1 25.38 30.00 8.84
N GLU A 2 26.25 29.48 7.98
CA GLU A 2 26.99 30.33 7.05
C GLU A 2 26.09 30.52 5.83
N PRO A 3 25.84 31.78 5.42
CA PRO A 3 25.10 32.02 4.18
C PRO A 3 25.96 31.49 3.02
N LEU A 4 25.32 30.89 2.04
CA LEU A 4 25.90 30.45 0.77
C LEU A 4 26.85 31.56 0.26
N PRO A 5 28.10 31.25 -0.08
CA PRO A 5 29.01 32.24 -0.63
C PRO A 5 28.41 32.80 -1.92
N LYS A 6 28.25 34.11 -1.97
CA LYS A 6 27.95 34.81 -3.22
C LYS A 6 28.99 34.41 -4.25
N PRO A 7 28.62 34.19 -5.52
CA PRO A 7 29.57 33.84 -6.54
C PRO A 7 30.67 34.87 -6.57
N SER A 8 31.89 34.46 -6.18
CA SER A 8 33.10 35.26 -6.33
C SER A 8 33.26 35.57 -7.81
N ALA A 9 33.60 36.83 -8.07
CA ALA A 9 33.91 37.33 -9.40
C ALA A 9 34.84 36.34 -10.12
N ILE A 10 34.42 35.93 -11.30
CA ILE A 10 35.15 35.04 -12.20
C ILE A 10 36.53 35.61 -12.43
N PRO A 11 37.63 34.87 -12.17
CA PRO A 11 38.96 35.33 -12.63
C PRO A 11 38.89 35.37 -14.14
N VAL A 12 39.25 36.53 -14.67
CA VAL A 12 39.43 36.74 -16.11
C VAL A 12 40.50 35.75 -16.57
N HIS A 13 40.11 34.73 -17.33
CA HIS A 13 41.04 33.82 -17.96
C HIS A 13 41.92 34.57 -18.96
N PRO A 14 43.17 34.11 -19.14
CA PRO A 14 44.07 34.73 -20.08
C PRO A 14 43.44 34.74 -21.47
N THR A 15 43.50 35.89 -22.07
CA THR A 15 43.08 36.14 -23.45
C THR A 15 43.56 35.00 -24.35
N LEU A 16 42.63 34.27 -24.92
CA LEU A 16 42.87 33.44 -26.08
C LEU A 16 43.60 34.30 -27.11
N ASP A 17 44.68 33.74 -27.67
CA ASP A 17 45.43 34.36 -28.74
C ASP A 17 44.49 34.94 -29.80
N PRO A 18 44.82 36.13 -30.35
CA PRO A 18 43.98 36.76 -31.34
C PRO A 18 43.80 35.77 -32.50
N GLU A 19 42.56 35.62 -32.93
CA GLU A 19 42.19 34.81 -34.12
C GLU A 19 43.27 35.01 -35.20
N PRO A 20 43.71 33.91 -35.85
CA PRO A 20 44.47 34.08 -37.08
C PRO A 20 43.54 34.77 -38.08
N GLU A 21 43.91 36.05 -38.40
CA GLU A 21 43.23 36.83 -39.42
C GLU A 21 43.16 35.98 -40.69
N LEU A 22 41.97 35.52 -41.02
CA LEU A 22 41.67 34.90 -42.28
C LEU A 22 41.94 35.94 -43.38
N PRO A 23 42.77 35.64 -44.36
CA PRO A 23 43.06 36.59 -45.44
C PRO A 23 41.76 37.00 -46.09
N LEU A 24 41.55 38.32 -46.17
CA LEU A 24 40.48 38.97 -46.91
C LEU A 24 40.57 38.57 -48.41
N GLU A 25 40.03 37.45 -48.76
CA GLU A 25 39.64 37.18 -50.16
C GLU A 25 38.17 37.56 -50.36
N SER A 26 38.06 38.67 -51.05
CA SER A 26 36.84 39.33 -51.47
C SER A 26 35.98 38.41 -52.40
N LYS A 27 34.66 38.45 -52.15
CA LYS A 27 33.62 38.30 -53.14
C LYS A 27 33.44 36.87 -53.75
N LEU A 28 32.72 36.07 -52.97
CA LEU A 28 31.72 35.14 -53.51
C LEU A 28 30.91 34.63 -52.31
N SER A 29 29.98 35.44 -51.83
CA SER A 29 28.98 35.01 -50.82
C SER A 29 27.95 34.16 -51.52
N SER A 30 28.17 32.84 -51.54
CA SER A 30 27.07 31.93 -51.81
C SER A 30 26.27 31.75 -50.53
N PRO A 31 24.95 31.70 -50.57
CA PRO A 31 24.10 31.56 -49.38
C PRO A 31 24.42 30.30 -48.52
N GLN A 32 25.13 29.32 -49.09
CA GLN A 32 25.62 28.13 -48.38
C GLN A 32 26.84 28.39 -47.46
N HIS A 33 27.68 29.40 -47.76
CA HIS A 33 28.83 29.77 -46.92
C HIS A 33 28.38 30.49 -45.66
N ASP A 34 27.37 31.35 -45.74
CA ASP A 34 26.83 32.07 -44.61
C ASP A 34 26.08 31.12 -43.65
N ASP A 35 25.42 30.11 -44.18
CA ASP A 35 24.72 29.05 -43.37
C ASP A 35 25.73 28.21 -42.56
N ILE A 36 26.86 27.77 -43.16
CA ILE A 36 27.88 27.00 -42.41
C ILE A 36 28.58 27.86 -41.37
N ARG A 37 28.84 29.16 -41.63
CA ARG A 37 29.40 30.08 -40.62
C ARG A 37 28.44 30.27 -39.47
N GLN A 38 27.16 30.39 -39.72
CA GLN A 38 26.16 30.54 -38.68
C GLN A 38 26.02 29.26 -37.83
N GLN A 39 26.12 28.08 -38.46
CA GLN A 39 26.15 26.79 -37.74
C GLN A 39 27.40 26.69 -36.86
N ILE A 40 28.59 27.07 -37.31
CA ILE A 40 29.81 27.08 -36.49
C ILE A 40 29.67 28.02 -35.31
N GLN A 41 29.08 29.19 -35.52
CA GLN A 41 28.86 30.16 -34.41
C GLN A 41 27.89 29.63 -33.37
N ASN A 42 26.79 28.99 -33.79
CA ASN A 42 25.83 28.35 -32.90
C ASN A 42 26.47 27.19 -32.11
N LEU A 43 27.29 26.36 -32.76
CA LEU A 43 28.00 25.25 -32.11
C LEU A 43 29.03 25.75 -31.11
N ARG A 44 29.76 26.85 -31.39
CA ARG A 44 30.70 27.49 -30.43
C ARG A 44 29.96 28.05 -29.21
N GLN A 45 28.84 28.68 -29.43
CA GLN A 45 27.97 29.15 -28.32
C GLN A 45 27.46 27.99 -27.46
N SER A 46 27.05 26.88 -28.07
CA SER A 46 26.68 25.65 -27.36
C SER A 46 27.86 25.07 -26.58
N LEU A 47 29.06 25.08 -27.14
CA LEU A 47 30.29 24.63 -26.48
C LEU A 47 30.60 25.44 -25.23
N GLU A 48 30.57 26.77 -25.30
CA GLU A 48 30.76 27.63 -24.14
C GLU A 48 29.72 27.42 -23.05
N GLN A 49 28.45 27.29 -23.44
CA GLN A 49 27.39 26.99 -22.51
C GLN A 49 27.58 25.62 -21.82
N ARG A 50 28.02 24.61 -22.57
CA ARG A 50 28.27 23.26 -22.01
C ARG A 50 29.53 23.23 -21.15
N GLN A 51 30.56 23.94 -21.48
CA GLN A 51 31.75 24.09 -20.63
C GLN A 51 31.39 24.75 -19.29
N SER A 52 30.59 25.82 -19.32
CA SER A 52 30.10 26.47 -18.10
C SER A 52 29.21 25.55 -17.24
N ALA A 53 28.31 24.76 -17.90
CA ALA A 53 27.48 23.78 -17.22
C ALA A 53 28.32 22.65 -16.61
N LEU A 54 29.35 22.17 -17.31
CA LEU A 54 30.27 21.15 -16.80
C LEU A 54 31.02 21.64 -15.53
N GLU A 55 31.53 22.85 -15.54
CA GLU A 55 32.22 23.43 -14.35
C GLU A 55 31.26 23.62 -13.17
N SER A 56 30.04 24.05 -13.44
CA SER A 56 28.99 24.11 -12.40
C SER A 56 28.68 22.73 -11.82
N SER A 57 28.57 21.70 -12.68
CA SER A 57 28.31 20.32 -12.24
C SER A 57 29.48 19.74 -11.45
N LYS A 58 30.72 20.00 -11.85
CA LYS A 58 31.91 19.61 -11.06
C LYS A 58 31.93 20.26 -9.67
N SER A 59 31.57 21.54 -9.56
CA SER A 59 31.47 22.21 -8.28
C SER A 59 30.41 21.57 -7.38
N ARG A 60 29.24 21.23 -7.94
CA ARG A 60 28.18 20.52 -7.21
C ARG A 60 28.61 19.12 -6.76
N LEU A 61 29.30 18.37 -7.64
CA LEU A 61 29.87 17.07 -7.31
C LEU A 61 30.86 17.16 -6.15
N ALA A 62 31.82 18.07 -6.21
CA ALA A 62 32.80 18.27 -5.15
C ALA A 62 32.13 18.64 -3.81
N HIS A 63 31.07 19.44 -3.85
CA HIS A 63 30.30 19.80 -2.66
C HIS A 63 29.59 18.55 -2.10
N ALA A 64 28.89 17.75 -2.93
CA ALA A 64 28.22 16.52 -2.51
C ALA A 64 29.20 15.51 -1.93
N GLN A 65 30.35 15.29 -2.57
CA GLN A 65 31.42 14.40 -2.06
C GLN A 65 31.96 14.87 -0.70
N SER A 66 32.11 16.21 -0.50
CA SER A 66 32.54 16.74 0.78
C SER A 66 31.52 16.52 1.89
N LEU A 67 30.22 16.63 1.57
CA LEU A 67 29.14 16.34 2.50
C LEU A 67 29.07 14.86 2.85
N LEU A 68 29.17 13.97 1.86
CA LEU A 68 29.19 12.53 2.05
C LEU A 68 30.35 12.11 2.97
N LYS A 69 31.55 12.62 2.71
CA LYS A 69 32.74 12.34 3.53
C LYS A 69 32.59 12.82 4.99
N ARG A 70 31.98 14.00 5.19
CA ARG A 70 31.69 14.49 6.54
C ARG A 70 30.69 13.61 7.25
N LEU A 71 29.59 13.27 6.56
CA LEU A 71 28.54 12.42 7.11
C LEU A 71 29.06 11.01 7.46
N ASP A 72 29.87 10.39 6.59
CA ASP A 72 30.46 9.08 6.83
C ASP A 72 31.42 9.09 8.02
N ASN A 73 32.26 10.12 8.14
CA ASN A 73 33.13 10.30 9.29
C ASN A 73 32.34 10.47 10.59
N GLU A 74 31.25 11.24 10.55
CA GLU A 74 30.36 11.42 11.69
C GLU A 74 29.66 10.11 12.08
N TYR A 75 29.12 9.38 11.11
CA TYR A 75 28.49 8.08 11.30
C TYR A 75 29.47 7.09 11.96
N ARG A 76 30.65 6.88 11.37
CA ARG A 76 31.66 5.95 11.90
C ARG A 76 32.15 6.35 13.29
N SER A 77 32.41 7.64 13.50
CA SER A 77 32.85 8.12 14.82
C SER A 77 31.79 7.90 15.89
N PHE A 78 30.55 8.00 15.51
CA PHE A 78 29.40 7.77 16.37
C PHE A 78 29.20 6.27 16.67
N GLU A 79 29.25 5.42 15.66
CA GLU A 79 29.16 3.96 15.77
C GLU A 79 30.24 3.40 16.72
N LEU A 80 31.50 3.81 16.54
CA LEU A 80 32.61 3.42 17.40
C LEU A 80 32.44 3.87 18.87
N ARG A 81 31.83 5.04 19.07
CA ARG A 81 31.55 5.53 20.44
C ARG A 81 30.43 4.72 21.09
N LEU A 82 29.40 4.36 20.33
CA LEU A 82 28.30 3.51 20.80
C LEU A 82 28.78 2.12 21.19
N GLU A 83 29.64 1.52 20.37
CA GLU A 83 30.21 0.20 20.62
C GLU A 83 31.05 0.18 21.91
N LYS A 84 31.84 1.23 22.15
CA LYS A 84 32.64 1.36 23.37
C LYS A 84 31.83 1.73 24.62
N ALA A 85 30.75 2.46 24.50
CA ALA A 85 29.96 2.95 25.64
C ALA A 85 28.97 1.88 26.16
N GLY A 86 28.58 0.90 25.37
CA GLY A 86 27.60 -0.12 25.75
C GLY A 86 26.25 0.52 26.14
N LEU A 87 25.51 -0.14 27.05
CA LEU A 87 24.23 0.33 27.58
C LEU A 87 24.34 1.39 28.70
N ASN A 88 25.55 1.78 29.09
CA ASN A 88 25.79 2.73 30.19
C ASN A 88 25.81 4.20 29.70
N LEU A 89 25.02 4.53 28.70
CA LEU A 89 24.90 5.90 28.20
C LEU A 89 24.09 6.76 29.18
N THR A 90 24.64 7.91 29.52
CA THR A 90 24.00 8.88 30.42
C THR A 90 22.91 9.68 29.74
N TYR A 91 22.02 10.26 30.55
CA TYR A 91 20.96 11.20 30.12
C TYR A 91 21.50 12.33 29.23
N ASP A 92 22.63 12.95 29.60
CA ASP A 92 23.23 14.03 28.81
C ASP A 92 23.58 13.60 27.39
N TYR A 93 23.99 12.35 27.23
CA TYR A 93 24.27 11.78 25.93
C TYR A 93 22.98 11.59 25.09
N ALA A 94 21.93 11.08 25.69
CA ALA A 94 20.62 10.96 25.03
C ALA A 94 20.07 12.31 24.57
N ARG A 95 20.23 13.35 25.36
CA ARG A 95 19.88 14.73 25.01
C ARG A 95 20.66 15.24 23.78
N LEU A 96 21.96 14.96 23.76
CA LEU A 96 22.83 15.34 22.64
C LEU A 96 22.42 14.59 21.35
N LEU A 97 22.06 13.31 21.45
CA LEU A 97 21.55 12.53 20.33
C LEU A 97 20.24 13.08 19.78
N ARG A 98 19.32 13.44 20.68
CA ARG A 98 18.04 14.05 20.31
C ARG A 98 18.24 15.33 19.53
N GLN A 99 19.08 16.25 20.06
CA GLN A 99 19.40 17.50 19.35
C GLN A 99 20.02 17.27 17.97
N ARG A 100 20.81 16.20 17.84
CA ARG A 100 21.45 15.85 16.58
C ARG A 100 20.43 15.27 15.59
N LEU A 101 19.55 14.41 16.05
CA LEU A 101 18.44 13.85 15.25
C LEU A 101 17.50 14.96 14.74
N GLU A 102 17.15 15.91 15.60
CA GLU A 102 16.32 17.05 15.24
C GLU A 102 17.00 17.95 14.19
N ARG A 103 18.32 18.16 14.30
CA ARG A 103 19.09 18.87 13.26
C ARG A 103 19.10 18.13 11.93
N LEU A 104 19.29 16.81 11.96
CA LEU A 104 19.24 15.99 10.75
C LEU A 104 17.83 16.03 10.11
N ARG A 105 16.77 15.93 10.90
CA ARG A 105 15.38 16.04 10.41
C ARG A 105 15.07 17.42 9.80
N SER A 106 15.64 18.48 10.33
CA SER A 106 15.46 19.86 9.81
C SER A 106 16.29 20.14 8.54
N GLN A 107 17.36 19.41 8.32
CA GLN A 107 18.19 19.52 7.12
C GLN A 107 17.59 18.73 5.97
N THR A 108 16.76 19.37 5.15
CA THR A 108 16.24 18.81 3.89
C THR A 108 17.35 18.80 2.84
N ILE A 109 18.38 17.97 3.03
CA ILE A 109 19.60 17.96 2.19
C ILE A 109 19.26 17.48 0.76
N ALA A 110 18.31 16.55 0.61
CA ALA A 110 18.07 15.86 -0.66
C ALA A 110 17.24 16.66 -1.67
N SER A 111 16.23 17.43 -1.24
CA SER A 111 15.28 18.06 -2.18
C SER A 111 15.89 19.16 -3.06
N GLY A 112 16.94 19.83 -2.60
CA GLY A 112 17.64 20.85 -3.38
C GLY A 112 18.75 20.29 -4.29
N LEU A 113 19.34 19.15 -3.94
CA LEU A 113 20.43 18.53 -4.68
C LEU A 113 19.94 17.67 -5.85
N THR A 114 18.80 17.04 -5.74
CA THR A 114 18.21 16.15 -6.78
C THR A 114 17.40 16.90 -7.82
N GLN A 115 16.99 18.15 -7.53
CA GLN A 115 16.11 18.91 -8.40
C GLN A 115 16.77 19.20 -9.76
N GLY A 116 16.21 18.68 -10.83
CA GLY A 116 16.62 18.91 -12.20
C GLY A 116 17.80 18.06 -12.72
N ILE A 117 18.38 17.14 -11.93
CA ILE A 117 19.49 16.29 -12.40
C ILE A 117 19.05 15.39 -13.54
N SER A 118 17.90 14.70 -13.39
CA SER A 118 17.37 13.80 -14.40
C SER A 118 17.03 14.50 -15.70
N GLU A 119 16.55 15.75 -15.64
CA GLU A 119 16.29 16.58 -16.79
C GLU A 119 17.58 17.03 -17.48
N GLN A 120 18.60 17.43 -16.69
CA GLN A 120 19.91 17.81 -17.24
C GLN A 120 20.62 16.62 -17.89
N LEU A 121 20.54 15.45 -17.29
CA LEU A 121 21.12 14.22 -17.81
C LEU A 121 20.43 13.77 -19.10
N SER A 122 19.09 13.80 -19.15
CA SER A 122 18.33 13.45 -20.35
C SER A 122 18.60 14.43 -21.49
N ALA A 123 18.68 15.74 -21.20
CA ALA A 123 19.00 16.75 -22.19
C ALA A 123 20.44 16.63 -22.72
N ALA A 124 21.41 16.27 -21.85
CA ALA A 124 22.79 16.04 -22.27
C ALA A 124 22.93 14.79 -23.13
N ARG A 125 22.22 13.70 -22.80
CA ARG A 125 22.19 12.46 -23.62
C ARG A 125 21.50 12.68 -24.96
N GLU A 126 20.41 13.44 -24.99
CA GLU A 126 19.75 13.79 -26.25
C GLU A 126 20.67 14.60 -27.17
N GLU A 127 21.43 15.55 -26.60
CA GLU A 127 22.39 16.32 -27.37
C GLU A 127 23.56 15.46 -27.85
N GLN A 128 24.04 14.51 -27.04
CA GLN A 128 25.06 13.55 -27.47
C GLN A 128 24.61 12.75 -28.70
N LEU A 129 23.39 12.21 -28.68
CA LEU A 129 22.82 11.49 -29.83
C LEU A 129 22.73 12.36 -31.09
N ARG A 130 22.32 13.63 -30.93
CA ARG A 130 22.30 14.57 -32.07
C ARG A 130 23.69 14.84 -32.62
N LEU A 131 24.72 14.93 -31.78
CA LEU A 131 26.10 15.13 -32.23
C LEU A 131 26.64 13.89 -32.95
N GLU A 132 26.30 12.69 -32.54
CA GLU A 132 26.62 11.44 -33.20
C GLU A 132 26.01 11.37 -34.63
N GLU A 133 24.78 11.85 -34.82
CA GLU A 133 24.17 11.99 -36.14
C GLU A 133 24.90 13.00 -37.02
N TYR A 134 25.40 14.12 -36.45
CA TYR A 134 26.21 15.10 -37.18
C TYR A 134 27.58 14.57 -37.60
N GLU A 135 28.20 13.68 -36.83
CA GLU A 135 29.47 13.03 -37.16
C GLU A 135 29.33 12.01 -38.30
N ALA A 136 28.17 11.36 -38.41
CA ALA A 136 27.89 10.33 -39.39
C ALA A 136 27.71 10.87 -40.84
N ILE A 137 27.44 12.16 -41.05
CA ILE A 137 27.20 12.77 -42.34
C ILE A 137 28.54 13.11 -43.02
N LYS A 138 29.13 12.15 -43.71
CA LYS A 138 30.26 12.34 -44.66
C LYS A 138 29.75 12.65 -46.07
N ASP A 139 29.87 13.91 -46.49
CA ASP A 139 29.53 14.32 -47.86
C ASP A 139 30.80 14.56 -48.69
N PRO A 140 30.98 13.94 -49.87
CA PRO A 140 32.32 13.84 -50.55
C PRO A 140 32.68 14.97 -51.50
N ASP A 141 31.84 15.94 -51.86
CA ASP A 141 32.15 16.86 -52.96
C ASP A 141 32.14 18.35 -52.61
N ALA A 142 33.31 18.99 -52.71
CA ALA A 142 33.67 20.33 -53.21
C ALA A 142 34.85 20.99 -52.49
N THR A 143 35.90 21.36 -53.23
CA THR A 143 37.22 21.75 -52.78
C THR A 143 37.35 23.12 -52.04
N ALA A 144 36.43 24.04 -52.20
CA ALA A 144 36.44 25.33 -51.44
C ALA A 144 35.69 25.27 -50.13
N GLN A 145 34.79 24.31 -49.93
CA GLN A 145 34.02 24.07 -48.70
C GLN A 145 34.78 23.23 -47.67
N VAL A 146 35.91 22.61 -48.03
CA VAL A 146 36.67 21.67 -47.19
C VAL A 146 37.11 22.30 -45.87
N ARG A 147 37.68 23.55 -45.90
CA ARG A 147 38.17 24.23 -44.67
C ARG A 147 37.07 24.60 -43.70
N LEU A 148 35.92 25.09 -44.17
CA LEU A 148 34.79 25.42 -43.28
C LEU A 148 34.13 24.17 -42.71
N ARG A 149 34.05 23.07 -43.46
CA ARG A 149 33.57 21.79 -42.99
C ARG A 149 34.53 21.15 -41.99
N GLN A 150 35.85 21.27 -42.19
CA GLN A 150 36.86 20.83 -41.25
C GLN A 150 36.74 21.63 -39.90
N ALA A 151 36.62 22.96 -39.98
CA ALA A 151 36.42 23.77 -38.77
C ALA A 151 35.13 23.47 -38.04
N ARG A 152 34.02 23.14 -38.76
CA ARG A 152 32.78 22.69 -38.14
C ARG A 152 32.96 21.33 -37.46
N GLN A 153 33.65 20.39 -38.11
CA GLN A 153 33.89 19.07 -37.58
C GLN A 153 34.78 19.09 -36.34
N GLU A 154 35.80 19.96 -36.29
CA GLU A 154 36.61 20.16 -35.09
C GLU A 154 35.76 20.64 -33.88
N VAL A 155 34.87 21.62 -34.10
CA VAL A 155 34.00 22.13 -33.03
C VAL A 155 32.98 21.04 -32.60
N VAL A 156 32.47 20.23 -33.50
CA VAL A 156 31.55 19.11 -33.16
C VAL A 156 32.27 18.07 -32.32
N ILE A 157 33.50 17.67 -32.68
CA ILE A 157 34.31 16.72 -31.91
C ILE A 157 34.61 17.29 -30.50
N GLU A 158 34.97 18.56 -30.42
CA GLU A 158 35.23 19.21 -29.14
C GLU A 158 33.95 19.27 -28.26
N LEU A 159 32.83 19.67 -28.87
CA LEU A 159 31.53 19.73 -28.19
C LEU A 159 31.09 18.32 -27.71
N HIS A 160 31.23 17.29 -28.54
CA HIS A 160 30.95 15.91 -28.20
C HIS A 160 31.80 15.44 -27.00
N ALA A 161 33.10 15.75 -27.00
CA ALA A 161 33.99 15.43 -25.88
C ALA A 161 33.58 16.13 -24.58
N VAL A 162 33.12 17.40 -24.65
CA VAL A 162 32.65 18.16 -23.49
C VAL A 162 31.32 17.61 -22.99
N VAL A 163 30.37 17.30 -23.89
CA VAL A 163 29.07 16.71 -23.53
C VAL A 163 29.25 15.33 -22.88
N THR A 164 30.13 14.50 -23.42
CA THR A 164 30.44 13.19 -22.82
C THR A 164 30.99 13.34 -21.39
N LYS A 165 31.98 14.23 -21.22
CA LYS A 165 32.50 14.52 -19.86
C LYS A 165 31.44 15.11 -18.92
N HIS A 166 30.51 15.88 -19.45
CA HIS A 166 29.42 16.44 -18.65
C HIS A 166 28.45 15.35 -18.19
N ILE A 167 28.14 14.37 -19.07
CA ILE A 167 27.35 13.21 -18.72
C ILE A 167 28.02 12.38 -17.64
N ASP A 168 29.32 12.10 -17.77
CA ASP A 168 30.09 11.35 -16.76
C ASP A 168 30.03 12.04 -15.36
N VAL A 169 30.21 13.36 -15.34
CA VAL A 169 30.17 14.15 -14.10
C VAL A 169 28.75 14.18 -13.50
N LEU A 170 27.71 14.26 -14.35
CA LEU A 170 26.33 14.23 -13.89
C LEU A 170 25.93 12.85 -13.34
N ASP A 171 26.39 11.76 -14.00
CA ASP A 171 26.14 10.39 -13.52
C ASP A 171 26.88 10.16 -12.17
N GLU A 172 28.13 10.61 -12.02
CA GLU A 172 28.87 10.54 -10.77
C GLU A 172 28.19 11.39 -9.68
N TYR A 173 27.72 12.59 -10.02
CA TYR A 173 26.97 13.44 -9.10
C TYR A 173 25.67 12.78 -8.64
N TYR A 174 24.91 12.19 -9.57
CA TYR A 174 23.69 11.48 -9.24
C TYR A 174 23.96 10.32 -8.25
N ASN A 175 24.94 9.48 -8.56
CA ASN A 175 25.33 8.36 -7.71
C ASN A 175 25.80 8.84 -6.32
N THR A 176 26.59 9.91 -6.26
CA THR A 176 27.05 10.51 -4.99
C THR A 176 25.89 11.04 -4.15
N VAL A 177 24.87 11.64 -4.78
CA VAL A 177 23.68 12.15 -4.07
C VAL A 177 22.81 11.00 -3.57
N VAL A 178 22.68 9.92 -4.32
CA VAL A 178 21.98 8.70 -3.88
C VAL A 178 22.69 8.08 -2.68
N GLU A 179 24.02 7.92 -2.75
CA GLU A 179 24.82 7.41 -1.62
C GLU A 179 24.73 8.33 -0.39
N LEU A 180 24.75 9.64 -0.59
CA LEU A 180 24.56 10.61 0.49
C LEU A 180 23.19 10.44 1.17
N GLN A 181 22.14 10.21 0.39
CA GLN A 181 20.81 9.97 0.92
C GLN A 181 20.74 8.67 1.71
N GLU A 182 21.27 7.56 1.18
CA GLU A 182 21.32 6.28 1.87
C GLU A 182 22.10 6.37 3.20
N ARG A 183 23.24 7.06 3.20
CA ARG A 183 24.02 7.29 4.43
C ARG A 183 23.31 8.17 5.44
N PHE A 184 22.59 9.16 4.96
CA PHE A 184 21.77 10.04 5.80
C PHE A 184 20.63 9.27 6.48
N GLU A 185 19.91 8.45 5.73
CA GLU A 185 18.84 7.58 6.23
C GLU A 185 19.40 6.57 7.25
N ALA A 186 20.50 5.89 6.93
CA ALA A 186 21.15 4.97 7.84
C ALA A 186 21.61 5.64 9.15
N TYR A 187 22.10 6.88 9.08
CA TYR A 187 22.50 7.63 10.27
C TYR A 187 21.29 8.05 11.12
N GLN A 188 20.21 8.50 10.49
CA GLN A 188 18.97 8.77 11.20
C GLN A 188 18.43 7.53 11.90
N GLU A 189 18.41 6.41 11.19
CA GLU A 189 17.93 5.13 11.72
C GLU A 189 18.75 4.69 12.95
N LEU A 190 20.09 4.74 12.86
CA LEU A 190 20.96 4.43 13.98
C LEU A 190 20.71 5.30 15.21
N LEU A 191 20.51 6.61 14.99
CA LEU A 191 20.19 7.57 16.07
C LEU A 191 18.83 7.25 16.70
N GLN A 192 17.81 6.99 15.89
CA GLN A 192 16.45 6.66 16.36
C GLN A 192 16.44 5.37 17.16
N GLN A 193 17.07 4.30 16.64
CA GLN A 193 17.17 3.00 17.34
C GLN A 193 17.75 3.16 18.75
N ARG A 194 18.83 3.90 18.87
CA ARG A 194 19.51 4.05 20.16
C ARG A 194 18.77 5.01 21.09
N LEU A 195 18.26 6.12 20.56
CA LEU A 195 17.51 7.11 21.36
C LEU A 195 16.23 6.51 21.95
N PHE A 196 15.59 5.58 21.24
CA PHE A 196 14.34 4.95 21.67
C PHE A 196 14.48 4.22 22.99
N TRP A 197 15.64 3.60 23.27
CA TRP A 197 15.87 2.80 24.48
C TRP A 197 16.68 3.52 25.55
N LEU A 198 17.13 4.72 25.27
CA LEU A 198 17.88 5.49 26.25
C LEU A 198 16.92 6.36 27.10
N PRO A 199 17.17 6.47 28.43
CA PRO A 199 16.44 7.43 29.22
C PRO A 199 16.77 8.84 28.75
N SER A 200 15.80 9.49 28.08
CA SER A 200 15.94 10.83 27.48
C SER A 200 15.79 11.94 28.52
N ALA A 201 15.42 11.60 29.73
CA ALA A 201 15.15 12.54 30.80
C ALA A 201 15.51 11.97 32.19
N VAL A 202 15.87 12.82 33.15
CA VAL A 202 16.13 12.41 34.56
C VAL A 202 14.83 11.89 35.17
N ARG A 203 14.88 10.89 36.03
CA ARG A 203 13.70 10.44 36.79
C ARG A 203 13.14 11.61 37.58
N VAL A 204 11.81 11.64 37.70
CA VAL A 204 11.13 12.70 38.47
C VAL A 204 11.56 12.64 39.91
N ASP A 205 12.13 13.75 40.41
CA ASP A 205 12.57 13.96 41.78
C ASP A 205 12.15 15.33 42.28
N ILE A 206 12.61 15.72 43.49
CA ILE A 206 12.30 17.02 44.10
C ILE A 206 12.85 18.18 43.26
N HIS A 207 13.97 18.00 42.53
CA HIS A 207 14.52 19.01 41.66
C HIS A 207 13.60 19.28 40.46
N THR A 208 12.94 18.27 39.93
CA THR A 208 11.96 18.41 38.84
C THR A 208 10.80 19.34 39.24
N ILE A 209 10.39 19.35 40.51
CA ILE A 209 9.34 20.25 40.99
C ILE A 209 9.84 21.71 40.99
N LYS A 210 11.11 21.94 41.32
CA LYS A 210 11.72 23.26 41.26
C LYS A 210 11.85 23.75 39.83
N GLU A 211 12.28 22.89 38.93
CA GLU A 211 12.36 23.17 37.47
C GLU A 211 10.98 23.43 36.88
N LEU A 212 9.95 22.72 37.32
CA LEU A 212 8.56 22.95 36.90
C LEU A 212 8.08 24.36 37.31
N TYR A 213 8.42 24.80 38.52
CA TYR A 213 8.13 26.18 38.95
C TYR A 213 8.90 27.20 38.11
N GLN A 214 10.20 26.99 37.92
CA GLN A 214 11.03 27.89 37.10
C GLN A 214 10.56 27.93 35.64
N GLY A 215 10.20 26.78 35.09
CA GLY A 215 9.65 26.69 33.74
C GLY A 215 8.30 27.41 33.59
N THR A 216 7.43 27.31 34.59
CA THR A 216 6.15 28.05 34.57
C THR A 216 6.40 29.57 34.63
N VAL A 217 7.33 30.02 35.47
CA VAL A 217 7.74 31.41 35.51
C VAL A 217 8.33 31.86 34.17
N TRP A 218 9.23 31.05 33.58
CA TRP A 218 9.76 31.31 32.25
C TRP A 218 8.68 31.43 31.19
N PHE A 219 7.76 30.45 31.12
CA PHE A 219 6.67 30.45 30.15
C PHE A 219 5.82 31.72 30.24
N VAL A 220 5.45 32.13 31.45
CA VAL A 220 4.68 33.37 31.68
C VAL A 220 5.51 34.61 31.28
N SER A 221 6.81 34.62 31.58
CA SER A 221 7.70 35.76 31.25
C SER A 221 8.01 35.83 29.77
N ALA A 222 8.07 34.67 29.06
CA ALA A 222 8.27 34.60 27.62
C ALA A 222 7.05 35.11 26.84
N PHE A 223 5.83 34.97 27.44
CA PHE A 223 4.60 35.50 26.88
C PHE A 223 4.51 37.01 27.05
N GLN A 224 5.24 37.77 26.23
CA GLN A 224 5.24 39.23 26.23
C GLN A 224 4.16 39.75 25.29
N ILE A 225 3.36 40.71 25.78
CA ILE A 225 2.24 41.28 25.05
C ILE A 225 2.70 42.04 23.79
N LYS A 226 3.78 42.81 23.88
CA LYS A 226 4.25 43.63 22.74
C LYS A 226 4.71 42.81 21.54
N PRO A 227 5.63 41.82 21.67
CA PRO A 227 5.98 40.93 20.54
C PRO A 227 4.81 40.16 19.93
N PHE A 228 3.79 39.85 20.74
CA PHE A 228 2.56 39.20 20.25
C PHE A 228 1.78 40.13 19.31
N PHE A 229 1.58 41.39 19.69
CA PHE A 229 0.92 42.37 18.83
C PHE A 229 1.75 42.72 17.60
N ASP A 230 3.08 42.83 17.74
CA ASP A 230 4.01 43.10 16.63
C ASP A 230 3.94 41.95 15.61
N ALA A 231 3.95 40.70 16.04
CA ALA A 231 3.77 39.52 15.19
C ALA A 231 2.44 39.55 14.44
N MET A 232 1.34 39.88 15.14
CA MET A 232 0.03 40.00 14.53
C MET A 232 -0.04 41.12 13.49
N GLN A 233 0.56 42.27 13.76
CA GLN A 233 0.63 43.41 12.84
C GLN A 233 1.45 43.06 11.59
N ASN A 234 2.62 42.45 11.76
CA ASN A 234 3.48 42.02 10.64
C ASN A 234 2.78 40.96 9.76
N SER A 235 2.16 39.94 10.39
CA SER A 235 1.42 38.94 9.65
C SER A 235 0.20 39.51 8.91
N LEU A 236 -0.47 40.54 9.49
CA LEU A 236 -1.55 41.23 8.81
C LEU A 236 -1.04 42.03 7.62
N ALA A 237 0.12 42.65 7.72
CA ALA A 237 0.72 43.42 6.63
C ALA A 237 1.09 42.50 5.44
N GLU A 238 1.70 41.35 5.71
CA GLU A 238 2.16 40.44 4.66
C GLU A 238 1.08 39.53 4.09
N ARG A 239 0.11 39.10 4.92
CA ARG A 239 -0.88 38.05 4.57
C ARG A 239 -2.32 38.46 4.78
N SER A 240 -2.62 39.75 4.70
CA SER A 240 -3.96 40.31 4.96
C SER A 240 -5.08 39.61 4.18
N ILE A 241 -4.86 39.35 2.89
CA ILE A 241 -5.89 38.70 2.03
C ILE A 241 -6.25 37.31 2.56
N GLY A 242 -5.25 36.50 2.91
CA GLY A 242 -5.47 35.13 3.44
C GLY A 242 -6.21 35.14 4.78
N ILE A 243 -5.79 36.01 5.69
CA ILE A 243 -6.42 36.15 7.01
C ILE A 243 -7.88 36.65 6.88
N VAL A 244 -8.13 37.65 6.04
CA VAL A 244 -9.48 38.17 5.80
C VAL A 244 -10.36 37.10 5.17
N MET A 245 -9.87 36.33 4.19
CA MET A 245 -10.63 35.22 3.59
C MET A 245 -10.99 34.16 4.61
N LEU A 246 -10.06 33.77 5.49
CA LEU A 246 -10.34 32.79 6.56
C LEU A 246 -11.36 33.32 7.56
N LEU A 247 -11.24 34.57 8.02
CA LEU A 247 -12.20 35.19 8.92
C LEU A 247 -13.58 35.29 8.27
N MET A 248 -13.66 35.71 7.01
CA MET A 248 -14.91 35.73 6.26
C MET A 248 -15.54 34.34 6.15
N THR A 249 -14.73 33.33 5.83
CA THR A 249 -15.19 31.93 5.77
C THR A 249 -15.69 31.46 7.13
N LEU A 250 -14.98 31.79 8.21
CA LEU A 250 -15.41 31.49 9.57
C LEU A 250 -16.77 32.09 9.90
N VAL A 251 -16.95 33.38 9.60
CA VAL A 251 -18.23 34.09 9.82
C VAL A 251 -19.35 33.43 9.01
N ILE A 252 -19.12 33.14 7.73
CA ILE A 252 -20.12 32.47 6.87
C ILE A 252 -20.53 31.12 7.46
N LEU A 253 -19.55 30.31 7.88
CA LEU A 253 -19.82 28.99 8.47
C LEU A 253 -20.59 29.10 9.80
N LEU A 254 -20.25 30.08 10.64
CA LEU A 254 -20.96 30.32 11.91
C LEU A 254 -22.40 30.79 11.70
N VAL A 255 -22.62 31.73 10.78
CA VAL A 255 -23.96 32.23 10.42
C VAL A 255 -24.81 31.09 9.82
N ARG A 256 -24.24 30.30 8.91
CA ARG A 256 -24.94 29.19 8.25
C ARG A 256 -25.05 27.93 9.10
N ARG A 257 -24.45 27.87 10.30
CA ARG A 257 -24.41 26.68 11.14
C ARG A 257 -25.80 26.11 11.44
N ARG A 258 -26.79 26.96 11.75
CA ARG A 258 -28.17 26.52 12.01
C ARG A 258 -28.79 25.88 10.77
N THR A 259 -28.65 26.52 9.61
CA THR A 259 -29.14 26.00 8.33
C THR A 259 -28.46 24.69 7.93
N MET A 260 -27.15 24.52 8.24
CA MET A 260 -26.45 23.27 8.01
C MET A 260 -26.97 22.14 8.88
N LEU A 261 -27.32 22.45 10.14
CA LEU A 261 -27.90 21.47 11.08
C LEU A 261 -29.29 21.03 10.64
N THR A 262 -30.16 21.96 10.18
CA THR A 262 -31.48 21.60 9.65
C THR A 262 -31.38 20.75 8.38
N LYS A 263 -30.50 21.11 7.43
CA LYS A 263 -30.27 20.32 6.24
C LYS A 263 -29.67 18.94 6.53
N LEU A 264 -28.88 18.80 7.59
CA LEU A 264 -28.36 17.51 8.02
C LEU A 264 -29.49 16.60 8.53
N THR A 265 -30.44 17.13 9.30
CA THR A 265 -31.62 16.38 9.78
C THR A 265 -32.59 16.05 8.64
N GLU A 266 -32.85 16.97 7.72
CA GLU A 266 -33.65 16.74 6.51
C GLU A 266 -33.05 15.61 5.64
N SER A 267 -31.72 15.58 5.44
CA SER A 267 -31.06 14.52 4.71
C SER A 267 -31.21 13.13 5.35
N ALA A 268 -31.51 13.09 6.66
CA ALA A 268 -31.71 11.88 7.44
C ALA A 268 -33.14 11.33 7.38
N GLU A 269 -34.15 12.18 7.07
CA GLU A 269 -35.56 11.78 7.02
C GLU A 269 -35.86 10.82 5.86
N ASP A 270 -35.20 11.03 4.72
CA ASP A 270 -35.33 10.17 3.53
C ASP A 270 -34.66 8.81 3.66
N VAL A 271 -33.82 8.64 4.69
CA VAL A 271 -33.03 7.40 4.89
C VAL A 271 -33.95 6.24 5.30
N GLY A 272 -33.90 5.17 4.51
CA GLY A 272 -34.74 3.97 4.71
C GLY A 272 -36.02 3.97 3.89
N ASN A 273 -36.43 5.10 3.30
CA ASN A 273 -37.55 5.13 2.36
C ASN A 273 -37.08 4.71 0.97
N VAL A 274 -37.50 3.51 0.52
CA VAL A 274 -36.97 2.87 -0.69
C VAL A 274 -37.15 3.74 -1.96
N SER A 275 -38.17 4.60 -2.01
CA SER A 275 -38.45 5.47 -3.17
C SER A 275 -37.58 6.74 -3.17
N HIS A 276 -37.26 7.31 -2.00
CA HIS A 276 -36.58 8.61 -1.86
C HIS A 276 -35.12 8.48 -1.41
N ASP A 277 -34.71 7.34 -0.83
CA ASP A 277 -33.36 7.11 -0.35
C ASP A 277 -32.33 7.12 -1.48
N ARG A 278 -31.48 8.15 -1.50
CA ARG A 278 -30.41 8.32 -2.48
C ARG A 278 -29.05 8.39 -1.79
N PHE A 279 -28.05 7.76 -2.38
CA PHE A 279 -26.68 7.84 -1.87
C PHE A 279 -26.17 9.30 -1.81
N SER A 280 -26.67 10.17 -2.69
CA SER A 280 -26.37 11.62 -2.65
C SER A 280 -26.75 12.27 -1.31
N ASN A 281 -27.79 11.78 -0.61
CA ASN A 281 -28.17 12.28 0.71
C ASN A 281 -27.10 11.93 1.76
N THR A 282 -26.50 10.75 1.65
CA THR A 282 -25.36 10.35 2.50
C THR A 282 -24.11 11.20 2.23
N LEU A 283 -23.82 11.50 0.97
CA LEU A 283 -22.71 12.36 0.59
C LEU A 283 -22.92 13.81 1.05
N LYS A 284 -24.16 14.33 0.95
CA LYS A 284 -24.53 15.64 1.52
C LYS A 284 -24.36 15.66 3.03
N ALA A 285 -24.80 14.61 3.74
CA ALA A 285 -24.63 14.49 5.19
C ALA A 285 -23.14 14.42 5.59
N LEU A 286 -22.31 13.75 4.81
CA LEU A 286 -20.85 13.71 5.00
C LEU A 286 -20.24 15.10 4.85
N LEU A 287 -20.55 15.79 3.74
CA LEU A 287 -20.07 17.14 3.46
C LEU A 287 -20.51 18.12 4.57
N LEU A 288 -21.78 18.07 4.98
CA LEU A 288 -22.29 18.90 6.06
C LEU A 288 -21.60 18.59 7.40
N SER A 289 -21.32 17.32 7.69
CA SER A 289 -20.58 16.91 8.90
C SER A 289 -19.15 17.44 8.90
N PHE A 290 -18.49 17.44 7.74
CA PHE A 290 -17.17 18.04 7.54
C PHE A 290 -17.23 19.57 7.73
N LEU A 291 -18.15 20.26 7.06
CA LEU A 291 -18.31 21.71 7.16
C LEU A 291 -18.63 22.17 8.60
N LEU A 292 -19.37 21.36 9.36
CA LEU A 292 -19.68 21.63 10.76
C LEU A 292 -18.48 21.49 11.71
N ALA A 293 -17.43 20.77 11.29
CA ALA A 293 -16.17 20.65 12.04
C ALA A 293 -15.21 21.83 11.77
N LEU A 294 -15.31 22.47 10.58
CA LEU A 294 -14.36 23.48 10.12
C LEU A 294 -14.27 24.77 10.97
N PRO A 295 -15.33 25.30 11.64
CA PRO A 295 -15.19 26.57 12.35
C PRO A 295 -14.07 26.60 13.38
N GLY A 296 -13.91 25.54 14.17
CA GLY A 296 -12.82 25.43 15.14
C GLY A 296 -11.44 25.35 14.47
N VAL A 297 -11.37 24.61 13.37
CA VAL A 297 -10.15 24.47 12.57
C VAL A 297 -9.71 25.83 12.01
N ILE A 298 -10.64 26.54 11.36
CA ILE A 298 -10.36 27.84 10.73
C ILE A 298 -9.96 28.86 11.80
N ALA A 299 -10.61 28.88 12.96
CA ALA A 299 -10.25 29.78 14.04
C ALA A 299 -8.82 29.54 14.53
N LEU A 300 -8.43 28.30 14.75
CA LEU A 300 -7.07 27.94 15.16
C LEU A 300 -6.04 28.19 14.06
N SER A 301 -6.36 27.86 12.80
CA SER A 301 -5.47 28.15 11.65
C SER A 301 -5.28 29.66 11.45
N THR A 302 -6.34 30.46 11.68
CA THR A 302 -6.21 31.92 11.61
C THR A 302 -5.30 32.45 12.73
N ALA A 303 -5.44 31.91 13.96
CA ALA A 303 -4.55 32.26 15.05
C ALA A 303 -3.10 31.87 14.74
N ALA A 304 -2.87 30.67 14.16
CA ALA A 304 -1.56 30.25 13.70
C ALA A 304 -0.96 31.23 12.68
N LEU A 305 -1.71 31.60 11.64
CA LEU A 305 -1.24 32.54 10.63
C LEU A 305 -0.94 33.92 11.17
N MET A 306 -1.72 34.40 12.14
CA MET A 306 -1.52 35.71 12.80
C MET A 306 -0.22 35.78 13.61
N LEU A 307 0.28 34.63 14.09
CA LEU A 307 1.47 34.57 14.95
C LEU A 307 2.73 34.14 14.24
N LYS A 308 2.68 33.88 12.94
CA LYS A 308 3.77 33.25 12.18
C LYS A 308 5.04 34.10 12.09
N GLU A 309 4.89 35.42 12.02
CA GLU A 309 6.00 36.39 11.88
C GLU A 309 6.51 36.93 13.25
N GLY A 310 6.37 36.10 14.31
CA GLY A 310 6.84 36.44 15.64
C GLY A 310 8.26 35.96 15.93
N ASN A 311 8.72 36.24 17.15
CA ASN A 311 9.99 35.70 17.68
C ASN A 311 9.88 34.15 17.81
N ASN A 312 10.98 33.47 18.14
CA ASN A 312 11.06 32.02 18.23
C ASN A 312 9.93 31.40 19.10
N PHE A 313 9.63 32.02 20.23
CA PHE A 313 8.56 31.55 21.13
C PHE A 313 7.16 31.69 20.48
N ILE A 314 6.89 32.82 19.85
CA ILE A 314 5.60 33.11 19.20
C ILE A 314 5.44 32.26 17.92
N ALA A 315 6.51 32.06 17.16
CA ALA A 315 6.53 31.18 16.01
C ALA A 315 6.26 29.71 16.40
N ALA A 316 6.84 29.25 17.53
CA ALA A 316 6.55 27.93 18.09
C ALA A 316 5.09 27.83 18.57
N LEU A 317 4.54 28.87 19.16
CA LEU A 317 3.11 28.93 19.52
C LEU A 317 2.22 28.89 18.27
N SER A 318 2.62 29.55 17.17
CA SER A 318 1.95 29.47 15.86
C SER A 318 1.92 28.03 15.34
N SER A 319 3.03 27.30 15.42
CA SER A 319 3.07 25.87 15.09
C SER A 319 2.09 25.07 15.94
N GLY A 320 2.07 25.29 17.25
CA GLY A 320 1.13 24.63 18.15
C GLY A 320 -0.34 24.91 17.81
N PHE A 321 -0.69 26.11 17.38
CA PHE A 321 -2.05 26.40 16.87
C PHE A 321 -2.35 25.65 15.57
N SER A 322 -1.38 25.46 14.70
CA SER A 322 -1.52 24.69 13.47
C SER A 322 -1.78 23.20 13.78
N ASP A 323 -1.01 22.62 14.70
CA ASP A 323 -1.18 21.22 15.15
C ASP A 323 -2.53 21.02 15.86
N ALA A 324 -2.92 22.00 16.68
CA ALA A 324 -4.23 22.03 17.33
C ALA A 324 -5.38 22.13 16.32
N ALA A 325 -5.21 22.86 15.21
CA ALA A 325 -6.18 22.92 14.12
C ALA A 325 -6.33 21.57 13.44
N PHE A 326 -5.22 20.88 13.15
CA PHE A 326 -5.23 19.54 12.57
C PHE A 326 -5.93 18.53 13.50
N MET A 327 -5.59 18.51 14.78
CA MET A 327 -6.25 17.66 15.76
C MET A 327 -7.74 17.96 15.89
N THR A 328 -8.12 19.26 15.90
CA THR A 328 -9.53 19.68 15.93
C THR A 328 -10.27 19.24 14.67
N LEU A 329 -9.63 19.16 13.51
CA LEU A 329 -10.23 18.62 12.30
C LEU A 329 -10.58 17.14 12.49
N LEU A 330 -9.61 16.31 12.89
CA LEU A 330 -9.80 14.87 13.07
C LEU A 330 -10.91 14.55 14.08
N LEU A 331 -10.79 15.07 15.29
CA LEU A 331 -11.74 14.83 16.35
C LEU A 331 -13.09 15.56 16.11
N GLY A 332 -13.07 16.73 15.49
CA GLY A 332 -14.25 17.50 15.15
C GLY A 332 -15.11 16.84 14.08
N VAL A 333 -14.51 16.23 13.07
CA VAL A 333 -15.24 15.43 12.07
C VAL A 333 -15.89 14.23 12.75
N LEU A 334 -15.16 13.48 13.57
CA LEU A 334 -15.71 12.34 14.33
C LEU A 334 -16.87 12.77 15.23
N ASN A 335 -16.73 13.89 15.93
CA ASN A 335 -17.81 14.47 16.76
C ASN A 335 -19.03 14.89 15.93
N SER A 336 -18.80 15.41 14.72
CA SER A 336 -19.88 15.83 13.82
C SER A 336 -20.61 14.62 13.23
N VAL A 337 -19.90 13.54 12.88
CA VAL A 337 -20.47 12.25 12.46
C VAL A 337 -21.31 11.64 13.58
N ALA A 338 -20.88 11.79 14.84
CA ALA A 338 -21.59 11.26 16.01
C ALA A 338 -22.84 12.07 16.42
N ARG A 339 -23.24 13.14 15.73
CA ARG A 339 -24.42 13.95 16.06
C ARG A 339 -25.70 13.15 16.00
N ARG A 340 -26.71 13.57 16.80
CA ARG A 340 -28.07 13.02 16.76
C ARG A 340 -28.68 13.28 15.38
N ASN A 341 -29.36 12.30 14.85
CA ASN A 341 -29.92 12.31 13.48
C ASN A 341 -28.90 12.65 12.40
N GLY A 342 -27.60 12.45 12.67
CA GLY A 342 -26.52 12.70 11.75
C GLY A 342 -26.10 11.44 10.97
N LEU A 343 -24.92 11.56 10.33
CA LEU A 343 -24.36 10.53 9.45
C LEU A 343 -24.21 9.17 10.15
N GLY A 344 -23.64 9.12 11.35
CA GLY A 344 -23.41 7.88 12.08
C GLY A 344 -24.68 7.16 12.50
N GLU A 345 -25.65 7.92 13.02
CA GLU A 345 -26.87 7.34 13.57
C GLU A 345 -27.85 6.90 12.48
N ARG A 346 -28.15 7.75 11.50
CA ARG A 346 -29.18 7.50 10.51
C ARG A 346 -28.67 6.81 9.23
N HIS A 347 -27.55 7.25 8.71
CA HIS A 347 -27.03 6.68 7.45
C HIS A 347 -26.23 5.38 7.66
N PHE A 348 -25.46 5.27 8.76
CA PHE A 348 -24.64 4.09 9.03
C PHE A 348 -25.27 3.14 10.07
N ASN A 349 -26.38 3.55 10.70
CA ASN A 349 -27.06 2.78 11.72
C ASN A 349 -26.13 2.38 12.90
N TRP A 350 -25.23 3.31 13.27
CA TRP A 350 -24.36 3.11 14.43
C TRP A 350 -25.16 3.24 15.73
N ASN A 351 -24.73 2.52 16.74
CA ASN A 351 -25.47 2.50 17.98
C ASN A 351 -25.48 3.88 18.70
N GLY A 352 -26.68 4.31 19.09
CA GLY A 352 -26.90 5.62 19.70
C GLY A 352 -26.19 5.82 21.03
N THR A 353 -25.98 4.76 21.85
CA THR A 353 -25.26 4.86 23.13
C THR A 353 -23.78 5.11 22.93
N THR A 354 -23.15 4.43 21.97
CA THR A 354 -21.75 4.67 21.59
C THR A 354 -21.56 6.09 21.04
N LEU A 355 -22.46 6.52 20.15
CA LEU A 355 -22.42 7.87 19.60
C LEU A 355 -22.63 8.95 20.68
N ALA A 356 -23.50 8.68 21.69
CA ALA A 356 -23.68 9.58 22.82
C ALA A 356 -22.41 9.68 23.67
N ALA A 357 -21.70 8.58 23.88
CA ALA A 357 -20.41 8.59 24.59
C ALA A 357 -19.37 9.42 23.83
N ILE A 358 -19.19 9.17 22.52
CA ILE A 358 -18.27 9.91 21.65
C ILE A 358 -18.58 11.41 21.70
N ARG A 359 -19.83 11.78 21.50
CA ARG A 359 -20.31 13.18 21.50
C ARG A 359 -20.08 13.90 22.83
N LYS A 360 -20.11 13.18 23.96
CA LYS A 360 -19.83 13.73 25.27
C LYS A 360 -18.34 13.83 25.57
N GLN A 361 -17.55 12.83 25.14
CA GLN A 361 -16.14 12.72 25.51
C GLN A 361 -15.20 13.52 24.58
N ILE A 362 -15.50 13.67 23.30
CA ILE A 362 -14.62 14.44 22.38
C ILE A 362 -14.45 15.91 22.80
N PRO A 363 -15.49 16.68 23.14
CA PRO A 363 -15.29 18.05 23.61
C PRO A 363 -14.48 18.14 24.90
N MET A 364 -14.64 17.17 25.83
CA MET A 364 -13.82 17.10 27.05
C MET A 364 -12.35 16.78 26.74
N LEU A 365 -12.13 15.85 25.82
CA LEU A 365 -10.77 15.51 25.33
C LEU A 365 -10.11 16.72 24.68
N LEU A 366 -10.81 17.40 23.77
CA LEU A 366 -10.31 18.62 23.13
C LEU A 366 -10.00 19.72 24.15
N ALA A 367 -10.83 19.91 25.18
CA ALA A 367 -10.58 20.92 26.22
C ALA A 367 -9.25 20.69 26.96
N VAL A 368 -8.80 19.44 27.08
CA VAL A 368 -7.52 19.09 27.72
C VAL A 368 -6.38 19.07 26.67
N LEU A 369 -6.59 18.47 25.51
CA LEU A 369 -5.51 18.29 24.52
C LEU A 369 -5.15 19.59 23.80
N LEU A 370 -6.10 20.50 23.53
CA LEU A 370 -5.79 21.74 22.80
C LEU A 370 -4.75 22.60 23.51
N PRO A 371 -4.87 22.92 24.80
CA PRO A 371 -3.82 23.66 25.53
C PRO A 371 -2.48 22.94 25.49
N VAL A 372 -2.49 21.60 25.66
CA VAL A 372 -1.24 20.80 25.63
C VAL A 372 -0.55 20.93 24.28
N VAL A 373 -1.28 20.67 23.19
CA VAL A 373 -0.72 20.69 21.81
C VAL A 373 -0.27 22.11 21.42
N ILE A 374 -0.96 23.15 21.86
CA ILE A 374 -0.58 24.54 21.58
C ILE A 374 0.73 24.92 22.32
N ILE A 375 0.91 24.45 23.55
CA ILE A 375 2.07 24.81 24.36
C ILE A 375 3.31 23.96 24.03
N LEU A 376 3.13 22.70 23.64
CA LEU A 376 4.21 21.73 23.48
C LEU A 376 5.34 22.21 22.54
N PRO A 377 5.09 22.80 21.36
CA PRO A 377 6.16 23.29 20.48
C PRO A 377 7.00 24.42 21.08
N THR A 378 6.47 25.16 22.06
CA THR A 378 7.27 26.20 22.74
C THR A 378 8.40 25.61 23.56
N MET A 379 8.29 24.32 23.97
CA MET A 379 9.35 23.59 24.67
C MET A 379 10.49 23.14 23.71
N GLU A 380 10.30 23.24 22.41
CA GLU A 380 11.29 22.89 21.38
C GLU A 380 12.16 24.12 21.00
N THR A 381 11.80 25.30 21.46
CA THR A 381 12.63 26.50 21.26
C THR A 381 13.97 26.38 22.01
N PRO A 382 15.05 27.06 21.55
CA PRO A 382 16.36 26.99 22.22
C PRO A 382 16.32 27.29 23.71
N GLU A 383 15.41 28.17 24.14
CA GLU A 383 15.22 28.57 25.54
C GLU A 383 14.27 27.60 26.27
N GLY A 384 13.28 27.05 25.57
CA GLY A 384 12.26 26.14 26.12
C GLY A 384 12.78 24.72 26.34
N THR A 385 13.79 24.27 25.60
CA THR A 385 14.36 22.93 25.71
C THR A 385 14.87 22.59 27.11
N ILE A 386 15.27 23.61 27.88
CA ILE A 386 15.69 23.45 29.29
C ILE A 386 14.52 22.92 30.15
N TYR A 387 13.29 23.30 29.82
CA TYR A 387 12.07 22.96 30.58
C TYR A 387 11.24 21.85 29.93
N SER A 388 11.68 21.30 28.81
CA SER A 388 10.97 20.21 28.14
C SER A 388 10.83 18.98 29.03
N ASP A 389 11.81 18.71 29.87
CA ASP A 389 11.84 17.59 30.80
C ASP A 389 11.01 17.81 32.07
N SER A 390 10.49 19.00 32.32
CA SER A 390 9.60 19.32 33.45
C SER A 390 8.17 19.63 32.98
N ILE A 391 7.97 20.75 32.25
CA ILE A 391 6.65 21.16 31.75
C ILE A 391 6.17 20.18 30.67
N GLY A 392 7.03 19.81 29.72
CA GLY A 392 6.67 18.88 28.63
C GLY A 392 6.15 17.55 29.17
N ARG A 393 6.81 16.97 30.19
CA ARG A 393 6.33 15.75 30.83
C ARG A 393 4.99 15.92 31.56
N LEU A 394 4.79 17.03 32.27
CA LEU A 394 3.52 17.29 32.92
C LEU A 394 2.40 17.35 31.88
N LEU A 395 2.58 18.11 30.83
CA LEU A 395 1.64 18.24 29.72
C LEU A 395 1.36 16.90 29.06
N PHE A 396 2.40 16.11 28.78
CA PHE A 396 2.27 14.76 28.24
C PHE A 396 1.49 13.84 29.16
N THR A 397 1.82 13.83 30.47
CA THR A 397 1.10 12.99 31.46
C THR A 397 -0.38 13.35 31.53
N VAL A 398 -0.73 14.65 31.50
CA VAL A 398 -2.12 15.12 31.48
C VAL A 398 -2.83 14.68 30.18
N ALA A 399 -2.16 14.75 29.01
CA ALA A 399 -2.70 14.29 27.75
C ALA A 399 -2.95 12.77 27.75
N SER A 400 -1.98 11.97 28.22
CA SER A 400 -2.09 10.52 28.33
C SER A 400 -3.22 10.08 29.24
N LEU A 401 -3.38 10.75 30.39
CA LEU A 401 -4.52 10.50 31.31
C LEU A 401 -5.86 10.83 30.66
N ALA A 402 -5.94 11.91 29.89
CA ALA A 402 -7.16 12.29 29.17
C ALA A 402 -7.49 11.28 28.06
N LEU A 403 -6.50 10.78 27.33
CA LEU A 403 -6.66 9.73 26.31
C LEU A 403 -7.10 8.40 26.95
N ALA A 404 -6.49 7.98 28.04
CA ALA A 404 -6.89 6.79 28.79
C ALA A 404 -8.36 6.89 29.28
N TRP A 405 -8.73 8.03 29.81
CA TRP A 405 -10.12 8.30 30.24
C TRP A 405 -11.10 8.26 29.08
N PHE A 406 -10.75 8.89 27.98
CA PHE A 406 -11.54 8.86 26.72
C PHE A 406 -11.74 7.42 26.25
N ALA A 407 -10.64 6.66 26.10
CA ALA A 407 -10.68 5.26 25.69
C ALA A 407 -11.56 4.42 26.61
N TYR A 408 -11.40 4.57 27.95
CA TYR A 408 -12.21 3.86 28.94
C TYR A 408 -13.70 4.12 28.75
N ARG A 409 -14.09 5.40 28.64
CA ARG A 409 -15.51 5.81 28.55
C ARG A 409 -16.16 5.38 27.25
N VAL A 410 -15.48 5.53 26.13
CA VAL A 410 -15.99 5.14 24.80
C VAL A 410 -16.07 3.62 24.68
N MET A 411 -15.00 2.90 25.07
CA MET A 411 -14.99 1.43 24.97
C MET A 411 -15.97 0.77 25.96
N THR A 412 -16.24 1.37 27.11
CA THR A 412 -17.28 0.89 28.01
C THR A 412 -18.66 0.94 27.36
N ALA A 413 -18.96 2.02 26.60
CA ALA A 413 -20.21 2.14 25.85
C ALA A 413 -20.30 1.12 24.69
N VAL A 414 -19.19 0.88 23.99
CA VAL A 414 -19.12 -0.14 22.92
C VAL A 414 -19.35 -1.55 23.48
N ARG A 415 -18.67 -1.90 24.60
CA ARG A 415 -18.73 -3.23 25.20
C ARG A 415 -20.12 -3.62 25.75
N GLN A 416 -20.90 -2.66 26.21
CA GLN A 416 -22.26 -2.94 26.72
C GLN A 416 -23.17 -3.56 25.65
N LEU A 417 -22.87 -3.40 24.38
CA LEU A 417 -23.72 -3.72 23.25
C LEU A 417 -23.25 -4.93 22.44
N ALA A 418 -22.00 -5.37 22.65
CA ALA A 418 -21.41 -6.39 21.83
C ALA A 418 -21.69 -7.81 22.35
N HIS A 419 -21.80 -8.74 21.39
CA HIS A 419 -21.93 -10.19 21.66
C HIS A 419 -20.62 -10.77 22.24
N ASP A 420 -19.47 -10.40 21.66
CA ASP A 420 -18.15 -10.86 22.11
C ASP A 420 -17.55 -9.90 23.12
N LYS A 421 -17.96 -10.08 24.38
CA LYS A 421 -17.52 -9.24 25.50
C LYS A 421 -16.07 -9.47 25.90
N ALA A 422 -15.52 -10.67 25.63
CA ALA A 422 -14.15 -11.03 26.05
C ALA A 422 -13.10 -10.30 25.19
N PHE A 423 -13.22 -10.36 23.88
CA PHE A 423 -12.33 -9.65 22.95
C PHE A 423 -12.34 -8.14 23.20
N LEU A 424 -13.53 -7.54 23.32
CA LEU A 424 -13.65 -6.10 23.59
C LEU A 424 -13.16 -5.69 24.98
N LYS A 425 -13.20 -6.59 25.95
CA LYS A 425 -12.60 -6.34 27.27
C LYS A 425 -11.07 -6.23 27.16
N VAL A 426 -10.43 -7.15 26.45
CA VAL A 426 -8.98 -7.11 26.20
C VAL A 426 -8.59 -5.85 25.42
N THR A 427 -9.32 -5.54 24.36
CA THR A 427 -9.09 -4.32 23.55
C THR A 427 -9.23 -3.05 24.41
N GLN A 428 -10.25 -2.99 25.27
CA GLN A 428 -10.43 -1.88 26.21
C GLN A 428 -9.24 -1.78 27.18
N GLN A 429 -8.82 -2.91 27.75
CA GLN A 429 -7.69 -2.94 28.68
C GLN A 429 -6.41 -2.44 28.01
N LEU A 430 -6.12 -2.88 26.76
CA LEU A 430 -4.97 -2.42 26.01
C LEU A 430 -5.05 -0.92 25.71
N LEU A 431 -6.16 -0.43 25.18
CA LEU A 431 -6.32 0.99 24.83
C LEU A 431 -6.25 1.93 26.03
N VAL A 432 -6.63 1.45 27.23
CA VAL A 432 -6.54 2.24 28.47
C VAL A 432 -5.17 2.09 29.13
N ALA A 433 -4.63 0.88 29.18
CA ALA A 433 -3.36 0.62 29.84
C ALA A 433 -2.18 1.26 29.10
N THR A 434 -2.21 1.31 27.78
CA THR A 434 -1.04 1.81 27.01
C THR A 434 -0.74 3.28 27.27
N PRO A 435 -1.69 4.25 27.21
CA PRO A 435 -1.38 5.63 27.58
C PRO A 435 -0.92 5.77 29.04
N LEU A 436 -1.49 4.97 29.97
CA LEU A 436 -1.06 4.97 31.38
C LEU A 436 0.38 4.45 31.53
N LEU A 437 0.73 3.37 30.86
CA LEU A 437 2.09 2.82 30.86
C LEU A 437 3.10 3.80 30.24
N LEU A 438 2.71 4.49 29.16
CA LEU A 438 3.54 5.52 28.52
C LEU A 438 3.72 6.74 29.43
N ALA A 439 2.68 7.15 30.15
CA ALA A 439 2.80 8.18 31.17
C ALA A 439 3.80 7.79 32.29
N ILE A 440 3.71 6.54 32.78
CA ILE A 440 4.65 6.02 33.79
C ILE A 440 6.07 5.94 33.19
N ALA A 441 6.24 5.46 31.97
CA ALA A 441 7.53 5.40 31.29
C ALA A 441 8.16 6.80 31.14
N SER A 442 7.36 7.80 30.79
CA SER A 442 7.79 9.19 30.72
C SER A 442 8.29 9.72 32.07
N LEU A 443 7.56 9.44 33.16
CA LEU A 443 7.97 9.81 34.50
C LEU A 443 9.25 9.07 34.96
N TRP A 444 9.49 7.89 34.41
CA TRP A 444 10.68 7.07 34.69
C TRP A 444 11.90 7.48 33.88
N GLY A 445 11.75 8.43 32.95
CA GLY A 445 12.84 8.98 32.14
C GLY A 445 12.79 8.66 30.67
N TYR A 446 11.88 7.79 30.19
CA TYR A 446 11.71 7.42 28.77
C TYR A 446 10.71 8.34 28.06
N HIS A 447 10.89 9.67 28.26
CA HIS A 447 9.91 10.66 27.78
C HIS A 447 9.83 10.69 26.24
N TYR A 448 10.97 10.65 25.54
CA TYR A 448 11.02 10.64 24.06
C TYR A 448 10.24 9.44 23.49
N THR A 449 10.55 8.25 23.98
CA THR A 449 9.90 7.00 23.56
C THR A 449 8.40 7.03 23.83
N ALA A 450 8.00 7.56 24.98
CA ALA A 450 6.60 7.68 25.34
C ALA A 450 5.83 8.61 24.41
N VAL A 451 6.41 9.75 24.05
CA VAL A 451 5.79 10.73 23.12
C VAL A 451 5.65 10.15 21.72
N GLU A 452 6.71 9.54 21.18
CA GLU A 452 6.68 8.94 19.85
C GLU A 452 5.64 7.81 19.75
N LEU A 453 5.61 6.88 20.72
CA LEU A 453 4.65 5.79 20.73
C LEU A 453 3.21 6.28 20.89
N GLU A 454 2.96 7.26 21.77
CA GLU A 454 1.61 7.81 21.95
C GLU A 454 1.13 8.55 20.71
N GLY A 455 2.02 9.28 20.04
CA GLY A 455 1.77 9.92 18.74
C GLY A 455 1.37 8.92 17.66
N LEU A 456 2.16 7.83 17.51
CA LEU A 456 1.87 6.75 16.58
C LEU A 456 0.55 6.04 16.88
N MET A 457 0.25 5.79 18.15
CA MET A 457 -1.03 5.21 18.56
C MET A 457 -2.20 6.13 18.26
N PHE A 458 -2.04 7.43 18.50
CA PHE A 458 -3.08 8.42 18.20
C PHE A 458 -3.37 8.48 16.69
N ILE A 459 -2.35 8.63 15.85
CA ILE A 459 -2.53 8.68 14.39
C ILE A 459 -3.07 7.36 13.83
N SER A 460 -2.63 6.21 14.38
CA SER A 460 -3.16 4.88 14.03
C SER A 460 -4.65 4.77 14.35
N THR A 461 -5.07 5.26 15.53
CA THR A 461 -6.47 5.27 15.94
C THR A 461 -7.32 6.19 15.04
N CYS A 462 -6.80 7.36 14.68
CA CYS A 462 -7.45 8.27 13.73
C CYS A 462 -7.58 7.64 12.34
N TRP A 463 -6.53 6.97 11.87
CA TRP A 463 -6.55 6.24 10.59
C TRP A 463 -7.59 5.12 10.59
N LEU A 464 -7.65 4.30 11.62
CA LEU A 464 -8.67 3.25 11.76
C LEU A 464 -10.09 3.82 11.79
N ALA A 465 -10.30 4.94 12.48
CA ALA A 465 -11.59 5.64 12.49
C ALA A 465 -11.96 6.17 11.10
N PHE A 466 -11.00 6.71 10.35
CA PHE A 466 -11.19 7.17 8.98
C PHE A 466 -11.51 5.99 8.03
N MET A 467 -10.79 4.89 8.14
CA MET A 467 -11.06 3.68 7.35
C MET A 467 -12.41 3.06 7.68
N MET A 468 -12.81 3.09 8.94
CA MET A 468 -14.15 2.69 9.36
C MET A 468 -15.23 3.57 8.70
N LEU A 469 -15.02 4.88 8.63
CA LEU A 469 -15.91 5.80 7.94
C LEU A 469 -16.05 5.47 6.44
N LEU A 470 -14.93 5.25 5.76
CA LEU A 470 -14.91 4.86 4.33
C LEU A 470 -15.59 3.51 4.11
N TYR A 471 -15.34 2.53 4.97
CA TYR A 471 -15.98 1.22 4.92
C TYR A 471 -17.50 1.32 5.03
N TYR A 472 -18.01 2.06 6.01
CA TYR A 472 -19.46 2.25 6.16
C TYR A 472 -20.07 3.08 5.02
N LEU A 473 -19.32 4.02 4.45
CA LEU A 473 -19.74 4.76 3.26
C LEU A 473 -19.90 3.83 2.05
N ALA A 474 -18.94 2.93 1.84
CA ALA A 474 -19.02 1.92 0.79
C ALA A 474 -20.21 0.96 1.01
N LEU A 475 -20.37 0.41 2.22
CA LEU A 475 -21.52 -0.43 2.57
C LEU A 475 -22.86 0.28 2.34
N ARG A 476 -22.93 1.57 2.68
CA ARG A 476 -24.13 2.37 2.47
C ARG A 476 -24.46 2.55 0.98
N SER A 477 -23.43 2.80 0.16
CA SER A 477 -23.61 2.91 -1.29
C SER A 477 -24.18 1.63 -1.91
N MET A 478 -23.68 0.48 -1.43
CA MET A 478 -24.15 -0.84 -1.86
C MET A 478 -25.59 -1.12 -1.42
N SER A 479 -25.91 -0.87 -0.13
CA SER A 479 -27.25 -1.10 0.39
C SER A 479 -28.32 -0.24 -0.29
N VAL A 480 -28.01 0.99 -0.68
CA VAL A 480 -28.93 1.83 -1.43
C VAL A 480 -29.16 1.29 -2.85
N ARG A 481 -28.10 0.82 -3.52
CA ARG A 481 -28.21 0.20 -4.86
C ARG A 481 -29.03 -1.07 -4.80
N GLU A 482 -28.74 -1.95 -3.85
CA GLU A 482 -29.45 -3.22 -3.61
C GLU A 482 -30.95 -2.99 -3.44
N ARG A 483 -31.35 -2.09 -2.51
CA ARG A 483 -32.76 -1.75 -2.28
C ARG A 483 -33.47 -1.24 -3.52
N ARG A 484 -32.80 -0.43 -4.33
CA ARG A 484 -33.36 0.09 -5.59
C ARG A 484 -33.54 -0.99 -6.66
N MET A 485 -32.56 -1.89 -6.79
CA MET A 485 -32.66 -3.03 -7.71
C MET A 485 -33.81 -3.95 -7.32
N THR A 486 -33.94 -4.25 -6.01
CA THR A 486 -35.04 -5.06 -5.48
C THR A 486 -36.39 -4.39 -5.75
N LEU A 487 -36.52 -3.08 -5.49
CA LEU A 487 -37.76 -2.36 -5.79
C LEU A 487 -38.11 -2.40 -7.28
N LYS A 488 -37.11 -2.19 -8.16
CA LYS A 488 -37.32 -2.21 -9.61
C LYS A 488 -37.82 -3.58 -10.06
N ARG A 489 -37.22 -4.68 -9.57
CA ARG A 489 -37.66 -6.05 -9.86
C ARG A 489 -39.07 -6.33 -9.38
N LEU A 490 -39.41 -5.93 -8.15
CA LEU A 490 -40.77 -6.08 -7.62
C LEU A 490 -41.82 -5.35 -8.45
N LEU A 491 -41.48 -4.14 -8.95
CA LEU A 491 -42.36 -3.41 -9.83
C LEU A 491 -42.51 -4.06 -11.21
N GLU A 492 -41.42 -4.60 -11.76
CA GLU A 492 -41.39 -5.37 -13.02
C GLU A 492 -42.20 -6.66 -12.89
N GLN A 493 -42.05 -7.41 -11.78
CA GLN A 493 -42.84 -8.61 -11.48
C GLN A 493 -44.33 -8.29 -11.38
N ARG A 494 -44.73 -7.27 -10.64
CA ARG A 494 -46.13 -6.81 -10.57
C ARG A 494 -46.69 -6.35 -11.91
N ALA A 495 -45.86 -5.74 -12.73
CA ALA A 495 -46.28 -5.33 -14.08
C ALA A 495 -46.44 -6.56 -15.00
N ALA A 496 -45.57 -7.57 -14.88
CA ALA A 496 -45.68 -8.81 -15.60
C ALA A 496 -46.93 -9.62 -15.16
N GLU A 497 -47.18 -9.69 -13.84
CA GLU A 497 -48.35 -10.38 -13.26
C GLU A 497 -49.68 -9.73 -13.77
N ARG A 498 -49.72 -8.38 -13.83
CA ARG A 498 -50.88 -7.65 -14.38
C ARG A 498 -51.11 -7.98 -15.86
N LYS A 499 -50.01 -7.95 -16.67
CA LYS A 499 -50.10 -8.31 -18.09
C LYS A 499 -50.54 -9.75 -18.29
N LEU A 500 -50.09 -10.66 -17.41
CA LEU A 500 -50.47 -12.05 -17.44
C LEU A 500 -51.95 -12.27 -17.04
N ALA A 501 -52.41 -11.51 -16.04
CA ALA A 501 -53.82 -11.50 -15.65
C ALA A 501 -54.72 -10.97 -16.78
N GLU A 502 -54.35 -9.86 -17.41
CA GLU A 502 -55.02 -9.30 -18.56
C GLU A 502 -55.04 -10.28 -19.77
N ALA A 503 -53.89 -10.95 -20.02
CA ALA A 503 -53.82 -11.98 -21.08
C ALA A 503 -54.62 -13.24 -20.76
N ARG A 504 -54.76 -13.63 -19.48
CA ARG A 504 -55.65 -14.73 -19.05
C ARG A 504 -57.11 -14.41 -19.22
N GLU A 505 -57.55 -13.19 -18.82
CA GLU A 505 -58.91 -12.74 -19.06
C GLU A 505 -59.24 -12.65 -20.57
N ALA A 506 -58.29 -12.21 -21.38
CA ALA A 506 -58.46 -12.17 -22.85
C ALA A 506 -58.51 -13.58 -23.45
N ALA A 507 -57.71 -14.54 -22.97
CA ALA A 507 -57.71 -15.92 -23.43
C ALA A 507 -58.94 -16.70 -22.96
N GLU A 508 -59.45 -16.46 -21.75
CA GLU A 508 -60.76 -17.01 -21.29
C GLU A 508 -61.92 -16.51 -22.17
N ASN A 509 -61.87 -15.25 -22.62
CA ASN A 509 -62.90 -14.70 -23.50
C ASN A 509 -62.78 -15.17 -24.97
N SER A 510 -61.58 -15.64 -25.41
CA SER A 510 -61.35 -16.08 -26.82
C SER A 510 -61.21 -17.59 -27.00
N GLY A 511 -61.19 -18.37 -25.92
CA GLY A 511 -61.14 -19.87 -26.01
C GLY A 511 -59.75 -20.40 -26.43
N GLU A 512 -58.69 -19.60 -26.43
CA GLU A 512 -57.32 -19.98 -26.76
C GLU A 512 -56.52 -20.41 -25.51
N GLY A 513 -55.61 -21.39 -25.66
CA GLY A 513 -54.81 -21.92 -24.55
C GLY A 513 -53.87 -20.93 -23.92
N VAL A 514 -53.75 -20.96 -22.59
CA VAL A 514 -52.91 -20.06 -21.78
C VAL A 514 -51.40 -20.22 -22.12
N PRO A 515 -50.65 -19.15 -22.40
CA PRO A 515 -49.23 -19.26 -22.65
C PRO A 515 -48.43 -19.77 -21.42
N VAL A 516 -47.59 -20.77 -21.63
CA VAL A 516 -46.70 -21.32 -20.59
C VAL A 516 -45.56 -20.34 -20.38
N THR A 517 -45.49 -19.76 -19.20
CA THR A 517 -44.32 -18.89 -18.81
C THR A 517 -43.14 -19.78 -18.40
N LEU A 518 -42.05 -19.68 -19.14
CA LEU A 518 -40.75 -20.22 -18.75
C LEU A 518 -40.21 -19.43 -17.53
N ASN A 519 -40.16 -20.09 -16.38
CA ASN A 519 -39.47 -19.55 -15.21
C ASN A 519 -37.94 -19.49 -15.52
N MET A 520 -37.40 -18.30 -15.78
CA MET A 520 -35.95 -18.11 -15.77
C MET A 520 -35.41 -18.26 -14.34
N PRO A 521 -34.30 -18.96 -14.16
CA PRO A 521 -33.68 -19.08 -12.83
C PRO A 521 -33.37 -17.70 -12.27
N GLU A 522 -33.96 -17.41 -11.10
CA GLU A 522 -33.70 -16.17 -10.38
C GLU A 522 -32.22 -16.15 -9.88
N MET A 523 -31.43 -15.24 -10.41
CA MET A 523 -30.12 -14.95 -9.82
C MET A 523 -30.34 -14.34 -8.42
N ASP A 524 -29.81 -14.98 -7.38
CA ASP A 524 -29.98 -14.54 -5.99
C ASP A 524 -29.16 -13.26 -5.74
N LEU A 525 -29.86 -12.11 -5.72
CA LEU A 525 -29.24 -10.79 -5.44
C LEU A 525 -28.64 -10.69 -4.04
N ALA A 526 -29.12 -11.51 -3.10
CA ALA A 526 -28.63 -11.51 -1.74
C ALA A 526 -27.19 -12.05 -1.69
N ASP A 527 -26.88 -13.10 -2.46
CA ASP A 527 -25.55 -13.68 -2.55
C ASP A 527 -24.55 -12.73 -3.18
N ILE A 528 -24.90 -12.07 -4.29
CA ILE A 528 -24.06 -11.06 -4.95
C ILE A 528 -23.76 -9.89 -4.02
N SER A 529 -24.76 -9.44 -3.25
CA SER A 529 -24.62 -8.36 -2.28
C SER A 529 -23.68 -8.75 -1.12
N GLN A 530 -23.79 -9.98 -0.62
CA GLN A 530 -22.96 -10.47 0.47
C GLN A 530 -21.49 -10.61 0.04
N GLN A 531 -21.23 -11.14 -1.16
CA GLN A 531 -19.89 -11.22 -1.75
C GLN A 531 -19.24 -9.86 -1.90
N SER A 532 -19.97 -8.90 -2.45
CA SER A 532 -19.47 -7.53 -2.63
C SER A 532 -19.15 -6.84 -1.29
N LYS A 533 -19.97 -7.04 -0.26
CA LYS A 533 -19.71 -6.52 1.11
C LYS A 533 -18.45 -7.16 1.72
N SER A 534 -18.21 -8.44 1.43
CA SER A 534 -17.00 -9.14 1.88
C SER A 534 -15.73 -8.59 1.21
N LEU A 535 -15.77 -8.35 -0.11
CA LEU A 535 -14.65 -7.72 -0.84
C LEU A 535 -14.28 -6.34 -0.28
N VAL A 536 -15.27 -5.48 -0.01
CA VAL A 536 -15.01 -4.17 0.58
C VAL A 536 -14.39 -4.30 1.98
N ARG A 537 -14.81 -5.29 2.77
CA ARG A 537 -14.21 -5.56 4.08
C ARG A 537 -12.73 -5.96 3.96
N ILE A 538 -12.43 -6.90 3.06
CA ILE A 538 -11.05 -7.36 2.81
C ILE A 538 -10.19 -6.19 2.37
N LEU A 539 -10.64 -5.41 1.39
CA LEU A 539 -9.91 -4.24 0.90
C LEU A 539 -9.63 -3.23 2.02
N ALA A 540 -10.64 -2.95 2.87
CA ALA A 540 -10.48 -2.05 4.00
C ALA A 540 -9.45 -2.57 5.03
N VAL A 541 -9.45 -3.88 5.31
CA VAL A 541 -8.46 -4.50 6.22
C VAL A 541 -7.06 -4.45 5.62
N VAL A 542 -6.89 -4.83 4.35
CA VAL A 542 -5.57 -4.82 3.67
C VAL A 542 -5.00 -3.41 3.63
N LEU A 543 -5.80 -2.43 3.22
CA LEU A 543 -5.36 -1.04 3.17
C LEU A 543 -5.05 -0.48 4.57
N SER A 544 -5.85 -0.84 5.57
CA SER A 544 -5.58 -0.43 6.97
C SER A 544 -4.26 -1.00 7.47
N THR A 545 -4.02 -2.29 7.23
CA THR A 545 -2.78 -2.97 7.66
C THR A 545 -1.56 -2.39 6.95
N TYR A 546 -1.65 -2.12 5.63
CA TYR A 546 -0.56 -1.53 4.85
C TYR A 546 -0.17 -0.14 5.35
N VAL A 547 -1.15 0.74 5.63
CA VAL A 547 -0.84 2.09 6.12
C VAL A 547 -0.37 2.06 7.57
N LEU A 548 -0.92 1.17 8.41
CA LEU A 548 -0.38 0.97 9.76
C LEU A 548 1.07 0.50 9.72
N TRP A 549 1.42 -0.40 8.80
CA TRP A 549 2.81 -0.80 8.58
C TRP A 549 3.72 0.40 8.26
N ILE A 550 3.28 1.31 7.37
CA ILE A 550 4.04 2.53 7.06
C ILE A 550 4.23 3.41 8.31
N PHE A 551 3.19 3.61 9.13
CA PHE A 551 3.31 4.43 10.33
C PHE A 551 4.28 3.84 11.37
N TRP A 552 4.33 2.52 11.49
CA TRP A 552 5.18 1.83 12.46
C TRP A 552 6.55 1.45 11.90
N ALA A 553 6.80 1.66 10.60
CA ALA A 553 8.05 1.29 9.95
C ALA A 553 9.29 1.91 10.63
N ASP A 554 9.19 3.17 11.07
CA ASP A 554 10.29 3.88 11.74
C ASP A 554 10.58 3.37 13.17
N VAL A 555 9.63 2.65 13.79
CA VAL A 555 9.81 2.09 15.13
C VAL A 555 10.32 0.64 15.08
N ILE A 556 10.06 -0.07 13.99
CA ILE A 556 10.49 -1.46 13.82
C ILE A 556 12.01 -1.63 14.04
N PRO A 557 12.88 -0.78 13.47
CA PRO A 557 14.33 -0.86 13.70
C PRO A 557 14.73 -0.70 15.16
N ALA A 558 13.97 0.06 15.96
CA ALA A 558 14.25 0.19 17.39
C ALA A 558 14.08 -1.14 18.16
N LEU A 559 13.28 -2.08 17.64
CA LEU A 559 13.13 -3.41 18.20
C LEU A 559 14.39 -4.29 18.04
N GLN A 560 15.31 -3.94 17.13
CA GLN A 560 16.59 -4.63 16.94
C GLN A 560 17.49 -4.57 18.19
N VAL A 561 17.20 -3.72 19.18
CA VAL A 561 17.88 -3.79 20.51
C VAL A 561 17.70 -5.15 21.15
N PHE A 562 16.61 -5.85 20.91
CA PHE A 562 16.39 -7.21 21.39
C PHE A 562 17.31 -8.24 20.70
N ASP A 563 17.94 -7.88 19.57
CA ASP A 563 18.94 -8.71 18.89
C ASP A 563 20.26 -8.76 19.67
N ASN A 564 20.48 -7.82 20.59
CA ASN A 564 21.62 -7.87 21.51
C ASN A 564 21.43 -8.86 22.68
N ILE A 565 20.20 -9.38 22.87
CA ILE A 565 19.90 -10.35 23.93
C ILE A 565 19.94 -11.74 23.29
N THR A 566 21.09 -12.40 23.34
CA THR A 566 21.28 -13.77 22.85
C THR A 566 20.62 -14.75 23.79
N LEU A 567 19.72 -15.58 23.30
CA LEU A 567 19.05 -16.64 24.07
C LEU A 567 19.82 -17.94 23.96
N TRP A 568 20.25 -18.32 22.76
CA TRP A 568 21.13 -19.47 22.49
C TRP A 568 21.92 -19.23 21.20
N THR A 569 22.95 -20.03 21.00
CA THR A 569 23.78 -20.02 19.79
C THR A 569 23.60 -21.33 19.03
N ILE A 570 23.46 -21.26 17.72
CA ILE A 570 23.36 -22.42 16.83
C ILE A 570 24.72 -22.58 16.17
N SER A 571 25.33 -23.74 16.36
CA SER A 571 26.58 -24.12 15.66
C SER A 571 26.27 -24.37 14.19
N THR A 572 26.99 -23.70 13.32
CA THR A 572 26.97 -23.94 11.88
C THR A 572 27.97 -25.08 11.59
N ASP A 573 27.51 -26.16 10.95
CA ASP A 573 28.36 -27.30 10.59
C ASP A 573 29.33 -27.00 9.45
N ILE A 574 29.49 -25.75 9.04
CA ILE A 574 30.42 -25.32 8.00
C ILE A 574 31.69 -24.83 8.65
N GLU A 575 32.80 -25.52 8.38
CA GLU A 575 34.13 -25.13 8.88
C GLU A 575 34.45 -23.68 8.45
N GLY A 576 34.53 -22.77 9.43
CA GLY A 576 34.91 -21.37 9.23
C GLY A 576 33.81 -20.34 9.42
N GLU A 577 32.53 -20.70 9.59
CA GLU A 577 31.49 -19.75 9.97
C GLU A 577 31.26 -19.71 11.49
N SER A 578 31.18 -18.47 12.00
CA SER A 578 30.89 -18.20 13.42
C SER A 578 29.47 -18.68 13.77
N SER A 579 29.28 -19.22 14.97
CA SER A 579 27.99 -19.61 15.53
C SER A 579 26.99 -18.44 15.41
N LEU A 580 25.82 -18.69 14.82
CA LEU A 580 24.76 -17.70 14.72
C LEU A 580 24.01 -17.58 16.06
N PRO A 581 24.00 -16.42 16.71
CA PRO A 581 23.22 -16.21 17.91
C PRO A 581 21.74 -16.11 17.55
N VAL A 582 20.86 -16.81 18.26
CA VAL A 582 19.40 -16.57 18.21
C VAL A 582 19.05 -15.62 19.33
N THR A 583 18.41 -14.54 18.95
CA THR A 583 18.15 -13.39 19.81
C THR A 583 16.71 -13.37 20.34
N LEU A 584 16.44 -12.51 21.31
CA LEU A 584 15.07 -12.27 21.79
C LEU A 584 14.22 -11.63 20.67
N GLY A 585 14.82 -10.81 19.80
CA GLY A 585 14.17 -10.23 18.64
C GLY A 585 13.67 -11.30 17.66
N ASP A 586 14.53 -12.31 17.37
CA ASP A 586 14.15 -13.45 16.53
C ASP A 586 12.98 -14.24 17.11
N LEU A 587 12.97 -14.46 18.42
CA LEU A 587 11.87 -15.16 19.08
C LEU A 587 10.56 -14.35 19.00
N MET A 588 10.61 -13.03 19.21
CA MET A 588 9.44 -12.15 19.07
C MET A 588 8.94 -12.13 17.64
N LEU A 589 9.82 -12.07 16.65
CA LEU A 589 9.46 -12.11 15.24
C LEU A 589 8.83 -13.45 14.85
N ALA A 590 9.39 -14.56 15.32
CA ALA A 590 8.82 -15.89 15.11
C ALA A 590 7.42 -16.01 15.72
N LEU A 591 7.20 -15.45 16.92
CA LEU A 591 5.89 -15.41 17.56
C LEU A 591 4.90 -14.58 16.73
N LEU A 592 5.34 -13.43 16.20
CA LEU A 592 4.53 -12.57 15.34
C LEU A 592 4.12 -13.29 14.05
N ILE A 593 5.06 -14.00 13.42
CA ILE A 593 4.79 -14.85 12.25
C ILE A 593 3.77 -15.94 12.60
N GLY A 594 3.92 -16.57 13.76
CA GLY A 594 3.00 -17.60 14.26
C GLY A 594 1.57 -17.04 14.45
N VAL A 595 1.42 -15.87 15.06
CA VAL A 595 0.14 -15.18 15.21
C VAL A 595 -0.44 -14.80 13.84
N GLY A 596 0.38 -14.24 12.93
CA GLY A 596 -0.02 -13.92 11.56
C GLY A 596 -0.51 -15.15 10.80
N THR A 597 0.23 -16.27 10.91
CA THR A 597 -0.16 -17.56 10.32
C THR A 597 -1.47 -18.06 10.87
N PHE A 598 -1.66 -18.00 12.19
CA PHE A 598 -2.93 -18.40 12.84
C PHE A 598 -4.12 -17.56 12.34
N LEU A 599 -3.94 -16.23 12.23
CA LEU A 599 -4.96 -15.33 11.69
C LEU A 599 -5.23 -15.62 10.19
N ALA A 600 -4.20 -15.93 9.42
CA ALA A 600 -4.34 -16.31 8.02
C ALA A 600 -5.13 -17.62 7.85
N ILE A 601 -4.81 -18.65 8.63
CA ILE A 601 -5.54 -19.93 8.64
C ILE A 601 -7.03 -19.72 8.95
N ARG A 602 -7.33 -18.85 9.90
CA ARG A 602 -8.70 -18.59 10.32
C ARG A 602 -9.52 -17.82 9.28
N ASN A 603 -8.90 -16.88 8.57
CA ASN A 603 -9.63 -15.93 7.73
C ASN A 603 -9.47 -16.16 6.22
N LEU A 604 -8.29 -16.62 5.75
CA LEU A 604 -8.00 -16.71 4.31
C LEU A 604 -8.84 -17.77 3.57
N PRO A 605 -9.07 -18.98 4.10
CA PRO A 605 -9.87 -19.98 3.41
C PRO A 605 -11.32 -19.52 3.16
N GLY A 606 -11.94 -18.88 4.17
CA GLY A 606 -13.29 -18.34 4.02
C GLY A 606 -13.35 -17.17 3.02
N THR A 607 -12.31 -16.33 2.97
CA THR A 607 -12.24 -15.25 1.97
C THR A 607 -12.04 -15.78 0.56
N LEU A 608 -11.21 -16.81 0.39
CA LEU A 608 -10.97 -17.49 -0.88
C LEU A 608 -12.28 -18.11 -1.42
N GLU A 609 -13.02 -18.77 -0.55
CA GLU A 609 -14.31 -19.38 -0.90
C GLU A 609 -15.30 -18.34 -1.43
N VAL A 610 -15.46 -17.22 -0.71
CA VAL A 610 -16.39 -16.14 -1.09
C VAL A 610 -15.90 -15.35 -2.31
N THR A 611 -14.58 -15.14 -2.47
CA THR A 611 -14.05 -14.22 -3.47
C THR A 611 -13.75 -14.89 -4.81
N ILE A 612 -13.22 -16.10 -4.79
CA ILE A 612 -12.74 -16.80 -5.99
C ILE A 612 -13.63 -18.00 -6.30
N LEU A 613 -13.85 -18.88 -5.33
CA LEU A 613 -14.52 -20.16 -5.56
C LEU A 613 -16.01 -20.00 -5.88
N SER A 614 -16.68 -18.98 -5.32
CA SER A 614 -18.08 -18.69 -5.62
C SER A 614 -18.33 -18.22 -7.06
N HIS A 615 -17.29 -17.79 -7.79
CA HIS A 615 -17.37 -17.35 -9.18
C HIS A 615 -17.05 -18.46 -10.19
N ILE A 616 -16.58 -19.60 -9.71
CA ILE A 616 -16.21 -20.75 -10.53
C ILE A 616 -17.26 -21.84 -10.27
N ASN A 617 -17.89 -22.34 -11.34
CA ASN A 617 -18.82 -23.48 -11.23
C ASN A 617 -18.02 -24.75 -10.87
N LEU A 618 -17.83 -24.98 -9.57
CA LEU A 618 -17.11 -26.13 -9.05
C LEU A 618 -18.11 -27.26 -8.72
N GLU A 619 -17.72 -28.52 -8.95
CA GLU A 619 -18.48 -29.69 -8.48
C GLU A 619 -18.57 -29.67 -6.94
N PRO A 620 -19.65 -30.19 -6.35
CA PRO A 620 -19.81 -30.27 -4.90
C PRO A 620 -18.61 -30.93 -4.22
N GLY A 621 -18.02 -30.27 -3.22
CA GLY A 621 -16.84 -30.75 -2.50
C GLY A 621 -15.49 -30.24 -3.01
N ALA A 622 -15.37 -29.73 -4.25
CA ALA A 622 -14.10 -29.21 -4.77
C ALA A 622 -13.67 -27.93 -4.03
N GLY A 623 -14.61 -27.07 -3.65
CA GLY A 623 -14.32 -25.87 -2.86
C GLY A 623 -13.68 -26.20 -1.51
N TYR A 624 -14.21 -27.19 -0.80
CA TYR A 624 -13.65 -27.65 0.48
C TYR A 624 -12.23 -28.23 0.31
N ALA A 625 -11.98 -29.00 -0.74
CA ALA A 625 -10.66 -29.56 -1.01
C ALA A 625 -9.64 -28.45 -1.27
N ILE A 626 -9.98 -27.42 -2.06
CA ILE A 626 -9.11 -26.28 -2.36
C ILE A 626 -8.80 -25.48 -1.08
N THR A 627 -9.80 -25.15 -0.29
CA THR A 627 -9.62 -24.39 0.96
C THR A 627 -8.78 -25.16 1.97
N THR A 628 -8.91 -26.48 2.04
CA THR A 628 -8.09 -27.35 2.89
C THR A 628 -6.63 -27.37 2.44
N LEU A 629 -6.37 -27.51 1.13
CA LEU A 629 -5.01 -27.46 0.57
C LEU A 629 -4.34 -26.09 0.82
N VAL A 630 -5.08 -25.00 0.62
CA VAL A 630 -4.59 -23.65 0.91
C VAL A 630 -4.25 -23.51 2.39
N THR A 631 -5.07 -24.05 3.27
CA THR A 631 -4.80 -24.05 4.72
C THR A 631 -3.49 -24.77 5.05
N TYR A 632 -3.28 -25.97 4.49
CA TYR A 632 -2.03 -26.71 4.70
C TYR A 632 -0.81 -25.96 4.16
N PHE A 633 -0.96 -25.29 3.01
CA PHE A 633 0.10 -24.49 2.42
C PHE A 633 0.45 -23.27 3.29
N ILE A 634 -0.55 -22.59 3.87
CA ILE A 634 -0.34 -21.47 4.82
C ILE A 634 0.38 -21.97 6.07
N VAL A 635 -0.02 -23.12 6.62
CA VAL A 635 0.64 -23.72 7.79
C VAL A 635 2.11 -24.03 7.48
N LEU A 636 2.38 -24.66 6.35
CA LEU A 636 3.73 -25.04 5.95
C LEU A 636 4.64 -23.83 5.79
N ILE A 637 4.18 -22.80 5.07
CA ILE A 637 4.95 -21.56 4.86
C ILE A 637 5.14 -20.82 6.19
N GLY A 638 4.08 -20.65 6.96
CA GLY A 638 4.16 -19.90 8.21
C GLY A 638 5.02 -20.58 9.27
N LEU A 639 4.91 -21.90 9.40
CA LEU A 639 5.77 -22.68 10.30
C LEU A 639 7.22 -22.65 9.81
N GLY A 640 7.46 -22.84 8.50
CA GLY A 640 8.79 -22.78 7.91
C GLY A 640 9.46 -21.41 8.12
N ALA A 641 8.71 -20.31 7.91
CA ALA A 641 9.20 -18.96 8.15
C ALA A 641 9.51 -18.72 9.64
N ALA A 642 8.64 -19.13 10.55
CA ALA A 642 8.88 -19.00 11.99
C ALA A 642 10.12 -19.80 12.45
N LEU A 643 10.29 -21.01 11.94
CA LEU A 643 11.46 -21.85 12.26
C LEU A 643 12.75 -21.29 11.66
N ALA A 644 12.71 -20.71 10.46
CA ALA A 644 13.85 -20.07 9.83
C ALA A 644 14.36 -18.88 10.66
N VAL A 645 13.47 -18.08 11.21
CA VAL A 645 13.81 -16.94 12.08
C VAL A 645 14.45 -17.40 13.38
N ILE A 646 14.01 -18.51 13.96
CA ILE A 646 14.61 -19.09 15.17
C ILE A 646 15.99 -19.76 14.88
N GLY A 647 16.46 -19.66 13.63
CA GLY A 647 17.77 -20.12 13.21
C GLY A 647 17.82 -21.59 12.75
N LEU A 648 16.65 -22.19 12.45
CA LEU A 648 16.63 -23.50 11.85
C LEU A 648 17.09 -23.39 10.39
N GLN A 649 18.34 -23.85 10.14
CA GLN A 649 18.96 -23.75 8.82
C GLN A 649 18.19 -24.59 7.80
N TRP A 650 17.92 -24.00 6.64
CA TRP A 650 17.28 -24.68 5.51
C TRP A 650 18.03 -25.96 5.10
N ALA A 651 19.35 -25.95 5.22
CA ALA A 651 20.17 -27.10 4.93
C ALA A 651 19.83 -28.35 5.78
N LYS A 652 19.35 -28.17 7.02
CA LYS A 652 18.92 -29.29 7.90
C LYS A 652 17.49 -29.71 7.56
N LEU A 653 16.64 -28.80 7.08
CA LEU A 653 15.27 -29.12 6.67
C LEU A 653 15.20 -29.75 5.28
N GLN A 654 16.13 -29.45 4.38
CA GLN A 654 16.08 -29.93 3.00
C GLN A 654 16.06 -31.47 2.90
N TRP A 655 16.80 -32.17 3.77
CA TRP A 655 16.78 -33.60 3.80
C TRP A 655 15.44 -34.20 4.25
N LEU A 656 14.78 -33.55 5.22
CA LEU A 656 13.45 -33.95 5.67
C LEU A 656 12.42 -33.66 4.54
N VAL A 657 12.50 -32.50 3.91
CA VAL A 657 11.64 -32.12 2.79
C VAL A 657 11.87 -33.05 1.60
N ALA A 658 13.12 -33.40 1.31
CA ALA A 658 13.47 -34.35 0.26
C ALA A 658 12.90 -35.75 0.55
N ALA A 659 13.08 -36.26 1.75
CA ALA A 659 12.54 -37.56 2.16
C ALA A 659 11.01 -37.60 2.11
N LEU A 660 10.36 -36.53 2.59
CA LEU A 660 8.90 -36.37 2.50
C LEU A 660 8.43 -36.26 1.04
N GLY A 661 9.16 -35.50 0.20
CA GLY A 661 8.90 -35.34 -1.22
C GLY A 661 9.00 -36.66 -1.99
N VAL A 662 10.03 -37.46 -1.69
CA VAL A 662 10.19 -38.81 -2.26
C VAL A 662 9.04 -39.74 -1.81
N GLY A 663 8.71 -39.73 -0.50
CA GLY A 663 7.57 -40.52 0.02
C GLY A 663 6.22 -40.11 -0.60
N LEU A 664 5.98 -38.80 -0.71
CA LEU A 664 4.78 -38.25 -1.37
C LEU A 664 4.78 -38.58 -2.87
N GLY A 665 5.96 -38.50 -3.52
CA GLY A 665 6.12 -38.84 -4.94
C GLY A 665 5.75 -40.29 -5.23
N PHE A 666 6.19 -41.24 -4.42
CA PHE A 666 5.77 -42.64 -4.52
C PHE A 666 4.26 -42.82 -4.24
N GLY A 667 3.73 -42.09 -3.25
CA GLY A 667 2.29 -42.13 -2.94
C GLY A 667 1.40 -41.57 -4.05
N LEU A 668 1.88 -40.60 -4.82
CA LEU A 668 1.18 -39.93 -5.92
C LEU A 668 1.50 -40.52 -7.30
N GLN A 669 2.39 -41.50 -7.41
CA GLN A 669 2.90 -42.04 -8.68
C GLN A 669 1.78 -42.44 -9.63
N GLU A 670 0.77 -43.21 -9.13
CA GLU A 670 -0.33 -43.64 -9.95
C GLU A 670 -1.25 -42.47 -10.39
N ILE A 671 -1.41 -41.49 -9.54
CA ILE A 671 -2.24 -40.32 -9.87
C ILE A 671 -1.57 -39.48 -10.98
N VAL A 672 -0.25 -39.28 -10.86
CA VAL A 672 0.54 -38.55 -11.87
C VAL A 672 0.59 -39.32 -13.18
N ALA A 673 0.80 -40.64 -13.15
CA ALA A 673 0.78 -41.50 -14.34
C ALA A 673 -0.55 -41.40 -15.08
N ASN A 674 -1.66 -41.45 -14.37
CA ASN A 674 -3.00 -41.32 -14.96
C ASN A 674 -3.29 -39.93 -15.54
N PHE A 675 -2.76 -38.87 -14.87
CA PHE A 675 -2.86 -37.51 -15.35
C PHE A 675 -2.07 -37.29 -16.65
N VAL A 676 -0.82 -37.76 -16.68
CA VAL A 676 0.04 -37.67 -17.89
C VAL A 676 -0.58 -38.45 -19.03
N SER A 677 -1.04 -39.69 -18.77
CA SER A 677 -1.75 -40.51 -19.76
C SER A 677 -3.01 -39.83 -20.28
N GLY A 678 -3.76 -39.11 -19.41
CA GLY A 678 -4.92 -38.35 -19.83
C GLY A 678 -4.55 -37.20 -20.79
N ILE A 679 -3.42 -36.53 -20.55
CA ILE A 679 -2.91 -35.53 -21.48
C ILE A 679 -2.52 -36.17 -22.83
N ILE A 680 -1.83 -37.31 -22.81
CA ILE A 680 -1.45 -38.04 -24.04
C ILE A 680 -2.70 -38.41 -24.84
N LEU A 681 -3.72 -38.98 -24.20
CA LEU A 681 -4.99 -39.31 -24.85
C LEU A 681 -5.66 -38.10 -25.52
N LEU A 682 -5.61 -36.93 -24.91
CA LEU A 682 -6.17 -35.69 -25.47
C LEU A 682 -5.38 -35.14 -26.63
N PHE A 683 -4.05 -35.29 -26.62
CA PHE A 683 -3.17 -34.80 -27.69
C PHE A 683 -3.10 -35.76 -28.88
N GLU A 684 -2.78 -37.02 -28.65
CA GLU A 684 -2.61 -38.03 -29.70
C GLU A 684 -3.94 -38.57 -30.22
N ARG A 685 -4.99 -38.52 -29.38
CA ARG A 685 -6.35 -38.94 -29.72
C ARG A 685 -6.45 -40.35 -30.27
N PRO A 686 -5.86 -41.39 -29.67
CA PRO A 686 -6.02 -42.77 -30.07
C PRO A 686 -7.44 -43.23 -29.86
N ILE A 687 -8.23 -42.58 -28.98
CA ILE A 687 -9.64 -42.74 -28.74
C ILE A 687 -10.33 -41.37 -28.72
N ARG A 688 -11.59 -41.35 -29.16
CA ARG A 688 -12.45 -40.15 -29.13
C ARG A 688 -13.75 -40.45 -28.42
N VAL A 689 -14.41 -39.41 -27.91
CA VAL A 689 -15.77 -39.59 -27.36
C VAL A 689 -16.69 -40.04 -28.50
N GLY A 690 -17.40 -41.14 -28.28
CA GLY A 690 -18.25 -41.82 -29.26
C GLY A 690 -17.59 -43.02 -29.93
N ASP A 691 -16.27 -43.25 -29.83
CA ASP A 691 -15.61 -44.43 -30.37
C ASP A 691 -16.02 -45.69 -29.59
N THR A 692 -16.16 -46.78 -30.33
CA THR A 692 -16.31 -48.13 -29.72
C THR A 692 -14.92 -48.74 -29.59
N VAL A 693 -14.54 -49.07 -28.36
CA VAL A 693 -13.22 -49.60 -28.03
C VAL A 693 -13.29 -50.84 -27.18
N THR A 694 -12.31 -51.71 -27.34
CA THR A 694 -12.05 -52.87 -26.48
C THR A 694 -10.73 -52.69 -25.77
N ILE A 695 -10.73 -52.79 -24.46
CA ILE A 695 -9.53 -52.74 -23.62
C ILE A 695 -9.61 -53.87 -22.58
N GLY A 696 -8.64 -54.79 -22.62
CA GLY A 696 -8.73 -56.04 -21.88
C GLY A 696 -10.00 -56.83 -22.24
N GLU A 697 -10.85 -57.13 -21.27
CA GLU A 697 -12.13 -57.86 -21.45
C GLU A 697 -13.32 -56.90 -21.67
N THR A 698 -13.11 -55.60 -21.58
CA THR A 698 -14.21 -54.61 -21.64
C THR A 698 -14.33 -54.03 -23.04
N THR A 699 -15.53 -54.19 -23.62
CA THR A 699 -15.92 -53.55 -24.89
C THR A 699 -17.05 -52.57 -24.63
N GLY A 700 -16.89 -51.32 -25.09
CA GLY A 700 -17.92 -50.30 -24.90
C GLY A 700 -17.64 -49.02 -25.68
N THR A 701 -18.58 -48.10 -25.64
CA THR A 701 -18.47 -46.79 -26.26
C THR A 701 -17.87 -45.78 -25.29
N VAL A 702 -16.90 -44.97 -25.71
CA VAL A 702 -16.29 -43.90 -24.93
C VAL A 702 -17.32 -42.81 -24.69
N SER A 703 -17.79 -42.67 -23.45
CA SER A 703 -18.75 -41.64 -23.06
C SER A 703 -18.08 -40.30 -22.76
N ARG A 704 -16.98 -40.32 -22.02
CA ARG A 704 -16.23 -39.13 -21.64
C ARG A 704 -14.81 -39.45 -21.24
N ILE A 705 -13.88 -38.53 -21.60
CA ILE A 705 -12.47 -38.58 -21.22
C ILE A 705 -12.24 -37.46 -20.17
N ARG A 706 -11.91 -37.88 -18.94
CA ARG A 706 -11.55 -36.93 -17.84
C ARG A 706 -10.06 -36.95 -17.60
N ILE A 707 -9.58 -36.03 -16.74
CA ILE A 707 -8.15 -35.81 -16.46
C ILE A 707 -7.42 -37.12 -16.04
N ARG A 708 -8.03 -38.00 -15.25
CA ARG A 708 -7.39 -39.20 -14.73
C ARG A 708 -8.02 -40.51 -15.18
N ALA A 709 -9.22 -40.49 -15.70
CA ALA A 709 -9.97 -41.69 -16.06
C ALA A 709 -10.92 -41.42 -17.23
N THR A 710 -11.09 -42.41 -18.06
CA THR A 710 -12.06 -42.45 -19.17
C THR A 710 -13.23 -43.34 -18.83
N THR A 711 -14.45 -42.90 -19.15
CA THR A 711 -15.67 -43.67 -18.89
C THR A 711 -16.08 -44.37 -20.20
N LEU A 712 -16.21 -45.70 -20.14
CA LEU A 712 -16.80 -46.52 -21.19
C LEU A 712 -18.21 -46.94 -20.77
N VAL A 713 -19.14 -46.98 -21.73
CA VAL A 713 -20.50 -47.54 -21.56
C VAL A 713 -20.54 -48.81 -22.35
N ASP A 714 -20.73 -49.94 -21.66
CA ASP A 714 -20.84 -51.26 -22.30
C ASP A 714 -22.24 -51.47 -22.92
N TRP A 715 -22.43 -52.61 -23.58
CA TRP A 715 -23.71 -52.98 -24.23
C TRP A 715 -24.88 -53.17 -23.26
N ASP A 716 -24.57 -53.45 -21.97
CA ASP A 716 -25.56 -53.55 -20.89
C ASP A 716 -25.88 -52.16 -20.27
N ARG A 717 -25.33 -51.06 -20.81
CA ARG A 717 -25.40 -49.68 -20.31
C ARG A 717 -24.73 -49.45 -18.96
N LYS A 718 -23.76 -50.30 -18.58
CA LYS A 718 -22.96 -50.11 -17.40
C LYS A 718 -21.84 -49.11 -17.70
N GLU A 719 -21.66 -48.09 -16.83
CA GLU A 719 -20.55 -47.18 -16.91
C GLU A 719 -19.30 -47.76 -16.24
N GLN A 720 -18.29 -48.06 -17.01
CA GLN A 720 -16.98 -48.50 -16.50
C GLN A 720 -15.99 -47.36 -16.50
N ILE A 721 -15.40 -47.05 -15.33
CA ILE A 721 -14.42 -46.01 -15.15
C ILE A 721 -13.03 -46.64 -15.21
N ILE A 722 -12.31 -46.43 -16.30
CA ILE A 722 -11.00 -47.03 -16.56
C ILE A 722 -9.93 -45.92 -16.38
N PRO A 723 -8.87 -46.19 -15.60
CA PRO A 723 -7.77 -45.26 -15.46
C PRO A 723 -7.09 -44.95 -16.82
N ASN A 724 -6.75 -43.69 -17.08
CA ASN A 724 -6.18 -43.28 -18.36
C ASN A 724 -4.85 -44.00 -18.67
N LYS A 725 -4.05 -44.33 -17.65
CA LYS A 725 -2.81 -45.09 -17.79
C LYS A 725 -3.06 -46.42 -18.52
N THR A 726 -4.18 -47.06 -18.29
CA THR A 726 -4.55 -48.36 -18.90
C THR A 726 -4.64 -48.25 -20.42
N PHE A 727 -5.21 -47.13 -20.93
CA PHE A 727 -5.34 -46.88 -22.37
C PHE A 727 -4.01 -46.64 -23.10
N VAL A 728 -2.97 -46.19 -22.35
CA VAL A 728 -1.64 -45.92 -22.91
C VAL A 728 -0.71 -47.11 -22.77
N THR A 729 -0.91 -47.96 -21.74
CA THR A 729 0.03 -49.05 -21.42
C THR A 729 -0.46 -50.44 -21.80
N GLN A 730 -1.72 -50.61 -22.13
CA GLN A 730 -2.29 -51.90 -22.56
C GLN A 730 -2.71 -51.87 -24.02
N ASP A 731 -2.84 -53.03 -24.62
CA ASP A 731 -3.36 -53.17 -25.97
C ASP A 731 -4.80 -52.66 -26.04
N LEU A 732 -5.04 -51.78 -26.96
CA LEU A 732 -6.32 -51.15 -27.21
C LEU A 732 -6.78 -51.44 -28.64
N THR A 733 -7.97 -51.95 -28.79
CA THR A 733 -8.62 -52.09 -30.10
C THR A 733 -9.67 -50.98 -30.23
N ASN A 734 -9.49 -50.08 -31.19
CA ASN A 734 -10.49 -49.06 -31.53
C ASN A 734 -11.20 -49.53 -32.83
N TRP A 735 -12.48 -49.82 -32.73
CA TRP A 735 -13.30 -50.35 -33.82
C TRP A 735 -13.79 -49.28 -34.80
N THR A 736 -13.78 -48.02 -34.39
CA THR A 736 -14.43 -46.93 -35.13
C THR A 736 -13.50 -45.76 -35.41
N LEU A 737 -12.18 -45.89 -35.14
CA LEU A 737 -11.21 -44.79 -35.26
C LEU A 737 -11.09 -44.22 -36.68
N SER A 738 -10.96 -45.14 -37.68
CA SER A 738 -10.75 -44.79 -39.09
C SER A 738 -11.93 -45.13 -39.98
N ASP A 739 -12.62 -46.20 -39.69
CA ASP A 739 -13.75 -46.71 -40.45
C ASP A 739 -14.78 -47.34 -39.49
N PRO A 740 -16.06 -46.93 -39.52
CA PRO A 740 -17.10 -47.51 -38.67
C PRO A 740 -17.61 -48.86 -39.14
N ILE A 741 -17.15 -49.34 -40.31
CA ILE A 741 -17.61 -50.61 -40.88
C ILE A 741 -16.92 -51.80 -40.19
N THR A 742 -17.67 -52.61 -39.49
CA THR A 742 -17.16 -53.77 -38.78
C THR A 742 -17.79 -55.05 -39.31
N ARG A 743 -17.01 -56.15 -39.31
CA ARG A 743 -17.48 -57.46 -39.71
C ARG A 743 -18.21 -58.11 -38.52
N VAL A 744 -19.48 -58.37 -38.67
CA VAL A 744 -20.27 -59.14 -37.73
C VAL A 744 -20.35 -60.61 -38.21
N ILE A 745 -19.95 -61.53 -37.34
CA ILE A 745 -20.06 -62.97 -37.64
C ILE A 745 -21.27 -63.50 -36.87
N ILE A 746 -22.33 -63.81 -37.61
CA ILE A 746 -23.54 -64.47 -37.08
C ILE A 746 -23.41 -65.92 -37.32
N ARG A 747 -23.42 -66.73 -36.23
CA ARG A 747 -23.42 -68.19 -36.34
C ARG A 747 -24.85 -68.64 -36.25
N VAL A 748 -25.32 -69.26 -37.35
CA VAL A 748 -26.67 -69.83 -37.44
C VAL A 748 -26.59 -71.37 -37.34
N GLY A 749 -27.17 -71.90 -36.32
CA GLY A 749 -27.30 -73.37 -36.14
C GLY A 749 -28.49 -73.90 -36.96
N VAL A 750 -28.20 -74.95 -37.76
CA VAL A 750 -29.25 -75.66 -38.55
C VAL A 750 -29.34 -77.10 -38.13
N ALA A 751 -30.47 -77.74 -38.40
CA ALA A 751 -30.70 -79.15 -38.03
C ALA A 751 -29.76 -80.06 -38.83
N TYR A 752 -29.35 -81.18 -38.23
CA TYR A 752 -28.52 -82.16 -38.91
C TYR A 752 -29.27 -82.74 -40.13
N GLY A 753 -28.61 -82.69 -41.30
CA GLY A 753 -29.17 -83.17 -42.53
C GLY A 753 -29.91 -82.15 -43.42
N SER A 754 -29.88 -80.84 -42.98
CA SER A 754 -30.34 -79.73 -43.81
C SER A 754 -29.44 -79.54 -45.06
N ASP A 755 -30.07 -79.20 -46.18
CA ASP A 755 -29.33 -78.84 -47.38
C ASP A 755 -28.57 -77.55 -47.21
N VAL A 756 -27.24 -77.65 -47.21
CA VAL A 756 -26.30 -76.50 -46.91
C VAL A 756 -26.39 -75.40 -47.95
N ASP A 757 -26.65 -75.77 -49.22
CA ASP A 757 -26.78 -74.80 -50.30
C ASP A 757 -28.06 -73.97 -50.16
N GLN A 758 -29.19 -74.66 -49.84
CA GLN A 758 -30.43 -73.95 -49.60
C GLN A 758 -30.38 -73.05 -48.38
N VAL A 759 -29.72 -73.47 -47.33
CA VAL A 759 -29.47 -72.61 -46.13
C VAL A 759 -28.66 -71.40 -46.46
N ARG A 760 -27.62 -71.58 -47.27
CA ARG A 760 -26.75 -70.46 -47.71
C ARG A 760 -27.54 -69.42 -48.52
N ASP A 761 -28.37 -69.89 -49.44
CA ASP A 761 -29.19 -69.05 -50.30
C ASP A 761 -30.27 -68.30 -49.48
N ILE A 762 -30.93 -68.94 -48.50
CA ILE A 762 -31.81 -68.24 -47.58
C ILE A 762 -31.11 -67.22 -46.74
N LEU A 763 -29.92 -67.51 -46.15
CA LEU A 763 -29.16 -66.59 -45.37
C LEU A 763 -28.67 -65.39 -46.20
N HIS A 764 -28.25 -65.63 -47.46
CA HIS A 764 -27.87 -64.57 -48.38
C HIS A 764 -29.07 -63.68 -48.74
N GLU A 765 -30.24 -64.28 -49.00
CA GLU A 765 -31.47 -63.53 -49.27
C GLU A 765 -31.85 -62.61 -48.05
N VAL A 766 -31.81 -63.15 -46.85
CA VAL A 766 -32.12 -62.44 -45.60
C VAL A 766 -31.15 -61.30 -45.39
N VAL A 767 -29.86 -61.51 -45.66
CA VAL A 767 -28.84 -60.48 -45.48
C VAL A 767 -28.96 -59.36 -46.54
N VAL A 768 -29.25 -59.72 -47.78
CA VAL A 768 -29.42 -58.78 -48.89
C VAL A 768 -30.71 -57.96 -48.76
N ASN A 769 -31.78 -58.56 -48.23
CA ASN A 769 -33.06 -57.88 -48.04
C ASN A 769 -33.24 -57.21 -46.67
N ASN A 770 -32.18 -57.22 -45.83
CA ASN A 770 -32.22 -56.54 -44.54
C ASN A 770 -31.70 -55.11 -44.76
N GLU A 771 -32.58 -54.13 -44.57
CA GLU A 771 -32.23 -52.67 -44.59
C GLU A 771 -31.43 -52.22 -43.39
#